data_43a16e519140c183de7df5b36f0f74bc
#
_entry.id   43a16e519140c183de7df5b36f0f74bc
#
_cell.length_a   1.000
_cell.length_b   1.000
_cell.length_c   1.000
_cell.angle_alpha   90.00
_cell.angle_beta   90.00
_cell.angle_gamma   90.00
#
_symmetry.space_group_name_H-M   'P 1'
#
loop_
_entity.id
_entity.type
_entity.pdbx_description
1 polymer ?
#
loop_
_entity_poly.entity_id
_entity_poly.type
_entity_poly.pdbx_seq_one_letter_code
_entity_poly.pdbx_strand_id
1 'polypeptide(L)'
;MKNQKYRQWCNRKALLAGVLAVSMAVTPMTTAFAGTGTQTAIALQDAKETSDEVVLADFDFNEAGDDGSFSGGNAIATVGGGSIELVDHDGGKAAKFVASDKDWLQVRAADGSSLLKGHDEVTISYDILPEMSNSHWVFYAAENGNSLNWNDNGNKERYLGVLVKNGTTEIERYNNTGSRPANPTIKMAASQWQHVDIVYTKDATVAYLNGVRVSKVASSYSLTDILGDNGIFWIGKAAWGGGEYSSMQLDNLKIVAGTRLYDNDRVTAAASELETALGDMDHIIGNLNLLRTSSDGLSITWTSDNVNIVKEDGTVTIPTDGNKEVTLTATMKDGEKIVGEKTYKVTVLDQNAMLKELADQLTLPYSTERGSEVYGNITLPETIGAAEVTWSTEQSDIVDVASHEVEGYDAMPAGAVTRPEKDTDVTLTATITWKGLSTTKDFTFTVKAAPKQIEDAEYTDYFFAYFAGEGYSDGEQIYFASSQDGMNWDDLNNNHPILTSTLGEKGVRDPFIIRSPEGDKFYLIATDLKINGGNGWDAAQNNGSQSLMIWESTDLVNWSDERMVEVSAAIGAGCTWAPEATYDEKTGEYVIYWASRTPSVDTKQRLYYVKTRDFYTFTEPKLYIEKDQSSIDTTMIEHNGTYYRFTKNEGDSTNSLGAKTKTIFLEKSDSVLGNFTQIASDSLNSNQYVEGPTIFKLNQDDTDGIDKWCLLVDDFGGGGYYP
;
A
#
# COMPACT_ATOMS: atom_id res chain seq x y z
N MET A 1 -12.06 -42.17 30.56
CA MET A 1 -13.32 -41.42 30.69
C MET A 1 -13.10 -39.89 30.80
N LYS A 2 -11.89 -39.41 30.52
CA LYS A 2 -11.58 -37.96 30.48
C LYS A 2 -11.74 -37.34 29.08
N ASN A 3 -11.77 -38.11 28.01
CA ASN A 3 -11.83 -37.63 26.63
C ASN A 3 -13.23 -37.21 26.11
N GLN A 4 -14.27 -37.25 26.94
CA GLN A 4 -15.62 -36.83 26.52
C GLN A 4 -15.98 -35.38 26.86
N LYS A 5 -15.22 -34.70 27.71
CA LYS A 5 -15.54 -33.32 28.08
C LYS A 5 -15.02 -32.29 27.05
N TYR A 6 -13.96 -32.59 26.36
CA TYR A 6 -13.38 -31.68 25.34
C TYR A 6 -14.21 -31.55 24.06
N ARG A 7 -15.01 -32.57 23.71
CA ARG A 7 -15.90 -32.54 22.53
C ARG A 7 -17.15 -31.66 22.66
N GLN A 8 -17.46 -31.14 23.85
CA GLN A 8 -18.68 -30.35 24.07
C GLN A 8 -18.46 -28.84 23.88
N TRP A 9 -17.22 -28.37 23.78
CA TRP A 9 -16.93 -26.94 23.71
C TRP A 9 -17.21 -26.33 22.33
N CYS A 10 -16.98 -27.06 21.24
CA CYS A 10 -17.23 -26.59 19.87
C CYS A 10 -18.68 -26.69 19.36
N ASN A 11 -19.58 -27.38 20.06
CA ASN A 11 -20.91 -27.72 19.52
C ASN A 11 -22.10 -26.93 20.14
N ARG A 12 -21.89 -25.84 20.89
CA ARG A 12 -22.98 -25.11 21.54
C ARG A 12 -23.38 -23.77 20.94
N LYS A 13 -22.99 -23.44 19.72
CA LYS A 13 -23.43 -22.19 19.05
C LYS A 13 -24.18 -22.41 17.75
N ALA A 14 -25.26 -23.15 17.79
CA ALA A 14 -26.30 -23.09 16.78
C ALA A 14 -27.62 -22.92 17.48
N LEU A 15 -28.09 -21.70 17.72
CA LEU A 15 -29.47 -21.18 17.72
C LEU A 15 -29.55 -19.86 18.50
N LEU A 16 -29.65 -18.76 17.79
CA LEU A 16 -30.70 -17.73 17.88
C LEU A 16 -30.29 -16.51 17.06
N ALA A 17 -30.80 -16.45 15.83
CA ALA A 17 -30.88 -15.21 15.08
C ALA A 17 -32.24 -14.58 15.32
N GLY A 18 -32.28 -13.42 15.91
CA GLY A 18 -33.45 -12.57 16.05
C GLY A 18 -33.13 -11.14 15.63
N VAL A 19 -33.77 -10.73 14.56
CA VAL A 19 -33.63 -9.44 13.86
C VAL A 19 -34.04 -8.28 14.76
N LEU A 20 -33.23 -7.23 14.88
CA LEU A 20 -33.72 -5.86 15.04
C LEU A 20 -32.83 -4.89 14.27
N ALA A 21 -33.39 -4.35 13.18
CA ALA A 21 -32.81 -3.25 12.42
C ALA A 21 -33.15 -1.93 13.13
N VAL A 22 -32.14 -1.16 13.49
CA VAL A 22 -32.29 0.26 13.83
C VAL A 22 -31.29 1.03 12.96
N SER A 23 -31.85 1.80 12.04
CA SER A 23 -31.12 2.75 11.21
C SER A 23 -30.65 3.95 12.04
N MET A 24 -29.36 4.18 12.15
CA MET A 24 -28.80 5.47 12.54
C MET A 24 -27.93 6.01 11.41
N ALA A 25 -28.35 7.17 10.91
CA ALA A 25 -27.57 7.96 9.97
C ALA A 25 -26.32 8.52 10.66
N VAL A 26 -25.15 8.16 10.14
CA VAL A 26 -23.87 8.76 10.57
C VAL A 26 -23.47 9.78 9.50
N THR A 27 -23.51 11.04 9.87
CA THR A 27 -22.88 12.15 9.15
C THR A 27 -21.36 12.07 9.35
N PRO A 28 -20.52 12.22 8.32
CA PRO A 28 -19.07 12.27 8.51
C PRO A 28 -18.66 13.61 9.12
N MET A 29 -18.08 13.59 10.31
CA MET A 29 -17.33 14.71 10.85
C MET A 29 -15.96 14.77 10.18
N THR A 30 -15.80 15.72 9.28
CA THR A 30 -14.47 16.17 8.82
C THR A 30 -13.83 17.02 9.89
N THR A 31 -12.83 16.53 10.59
CA THR A 31 -11.93 17.37 11.39
C THR A 31 -10.98 18.09 10.44
N ALA A 32 -11.27 19.35 10.19
CA ALA A 32 -10.35 20.27 9.53
C ALA A 32 -9.21 20.63 10.49
N PHE A 33 -7.99 20.24 10.21
CA PHE A 33 -6.81 20.86 10.75
C PHE A 33 -6.66 22.24 10.09
N ALA A 34 -6.92 23.29 10.84
CA ALA A 34 -6.63 24.64 10.42
C ALA A 34 -5.13 24.94 10.59
N GLY A 35 -4.36 24.58 9.57
CA GLY A 35 -3.05 25.19 9.34
C GLY A 35 -3.27 26.50 8.59
N THR A 36 -2.98 27.63 9.22
CA THR A 36 -2.90 28.93 8.56
C THR A 36 -1.63 29.00 7.72
N GLY A 37 -1.59 28.30 6.62
CA GLY A 37 -0.68 28.55 5.52
C GLY A 37 -1.45 29.30 4.45
N THR A 38 -1.04 30.52 4.16
CA THR A 38 -1.49 31.29 3.00
C THR A 38 -1.21 30.43 1.76
N GLN A 39 -2.25 29.80 1.21
CA GLN A 39 -2.21 29.28 -0.15
C GLN A 39 -2.02 30.46 -1.09
N THR A 40 -0.78 30.76 -1.43
CA THR A 40 -0.48 31.52 -2.63
C THR A 40 -0.89 30.60 -3.79
N ALA A 41 -1.98 30.93 -4.45
CA ALA A 41 -2.32 30.31 -5.73
C ALA A 41 -1.11 30.50 -6.66
N ILE A 42 -0.31 29.45 -6.80
CA ILE A 42 0.77 29.42 -7.81
C ILE A 42 0.04 29.36 -9.14
N ALA A 43 -0.03 30.51 -9.80
CA ALA A 43 -0.43 30.56 -11.19
C ALA A 43 0.40 29.53 -11.94
N LEU A 44 -0.27 28.55 -12.55
CA LEU A 44 0.32 27.73 -13.59
C LEU A 44 0.94 28.71 -14.59
N GLN A 45 2.27 28.84 -14.55
CA GLN A 45 2.99 29.49 -15.62
C GLN A 45 2.84 28.55 -16.80
N ASP A 46 1.87 28.88 -17.67
CA ASP A 46 1.62 28.15 -18.89
C ASP A 46 2.97 27.86 -19.57
N ALA A 47 3.20 26.58 -19.84
CA ALA A 47 4.30 26.19 -20.73
C ALA A 47 4.17 27.09 -21.96
N LYS A 48 5.27 27.75 -22.30
CA LYS A 48 5.40 28.66 -23.41
C LYS A 48 4.56 28.15 -24.58
N GLU A 49 3.50 28.90 -24.95
CA GLU A 49 2.63 28.59 -26.09
C GLU A 49 3.47 28.21 -27.29
N THR A 50 3.59 26.90 -27.54
CA THR A 50 4.18 26.39 -28.76
C THR A 50 3.04 25.86 -29.63
N SER A 51 2.70 26.65 -30.62
CA SER A 51 1.76 26.40 -31.72
C SER A 51 0.27 26.34 -31.35
N ASP A 52 -0.51 27.13 -32.07
CA ASP A 52 -1.96 27.10 -32.09
C ASP A 52 -2.46 25.66 -32.31
N GLU A 53 -3.35 25.20 -31.46
CA GLU A 53 -4.00 23.90 -31.59
C GLU A 53 -4.77 23.85 -32.91
N VAL A 54 -4.48 22.88 -33.75
CA VAL A 54 -5.16 22.76 -35.06
C VAL A 54 -6.55 22.15 -34.83
N VAL A 55 -7.57 23.01 -34.85
CA VAL A 55 -8.96 22.59 -34.72
C VAL A 55 -9.44 22.03 -36.08
N LEU A 56 -9.79 20.73 -36.09
CA LEU A 56 -10.29 20.02 -37.24
C LEU A 56 -11.80 20.15 -37.36
N ALA A 57 -12.52 20.08 -36.24
CA ALA A 57 -13.97 20.32 -36.16
C ALA A 57 -14.32 20.95 -34.81
N ASP A 58 -15.39 21.78 -34.78
CA ASP A 58 -15.89 22.41 -33.55
C ASP A 58 -17.38 22.71 -33.71
N PHE A 59 -18.26 21.76 -33.39
CA PHE A 59 -19.71 21.86 -33.56
C PHE A 59 -20.37 22.09 -32.21
N ASP A 60 -21.00 23.25 -32.05
CA ASP A 60 -21.82 23.59 -30.87
C ASP A 60 -23.32 23.29 -31.08
N PHE A 61 -23.70 22.80 -32.25
CA PHE A 61 -25.05 22.44 -32.65
C PHE A 61 -26.16 23.48 -32.37
N ASN A 62 -25.78 24.74 -32.14
CA ASN A 62 -26.77 25.81 -31.85
C ASN A 62 -27.65 26.16 -33.03
N GLU A 63 -27.12 26.12 -34.24
CA GLU A 63 -27.82 26.48 -35.47
C GLU A 63 -27.49 25.49 -36.59
N ALA A 64 -28.50 25.18 -37.41
CA ALA A 64 -28.34 24.43 -38.65
C ALA A 64 -28.50 25.34 -39.86
N GLY A 65 -27.78 25.05 -40.93
CA GLY A 65 -27.97 25.70 -42.22
C GLY A 65 -29.35 25.37 -42.84
N ASP A 66 -29.74 26.09 -43.88
CA ASP A 66 -31.01 25.88 -44.61
C ASP A 66 -31.17 24.46 -45.17
N ASP A 67 -30.07 23.74 -45.38
CA ASP A 67 -30.00 22.35 -45.85
C ASP A 67 -29.89 21.34 -44.68
N GLY A 68 -29.95 21.80 -43.44
CA GLY A 68 -29.78 21.01 -42.22
C GLY A 68 -28.32 20.65 -41.89
N SER A 69 -27.34 21.23 -42.60
CA SER A 69 -25.92 21.03 -42.30
C SER A 69 -25.45 21.87 -41.11
N PHE A 70 -24.34 21.44 -40.47
CA PHE A 70 -23.67 22.18 -39.43
C PHE A 70 -22.25 22.51 -39.88
N SER A 71 -21.80 23.71 -39.59
CA SER A 71 -20.45 24.16 -39.87
C SER A 71 -19.75 24.54 -38.59
N GLY A 72 -18.53 24.05 -38.36
CA GLY A 72 -17.79 24.33 -37.13
C GLY A 72 -16.29 24.05 -37.26
N GLY A 73 -15.48 24.98 -36.84
CA GLY A 73 -14.02 24.87 -37.04
C GLY A 73 -13.66 24.80 -38.53
N ASN A 74 -12.91 23.78 -38.92
CA ASN A 74 -12.55 23.52 -40.33
C ASN A 74 -13.37 22.37 -40.96
N ALA A 75 -14.58 22.10 -40.45
CA ALA A 75 -15.40 20.97 -40.87
C ALA A 75 -16.85 21.36 -41.20
N ILE A 76 -17.48 20.50 -41.99
CA ILE A 76 -18.94 20.55 -42.31
C ILE A 76 -19.54 19.16 -42.02
N ALA A 77 -20.63 19.13 -41.23
CA ALA A 77 -21.42 17.95 -40.99
C ALA A 77 -22.72 18.06 -41.82
N THR A 78 -22.94 17.15 -42.78
CA THR A 78 -24.11 17.11 -43.64
C THR A 78 -25.05 15.98 -43.22
N VAL A 79 -26.36 16.20 -43.29
CA VAL A 79 -27.35 15.16 -43.01
C VAL A 79 -27.23 14.04 -44.06
N GLY A 80 -26.89 12.83 -43.56
CA GLY A 80 -26.78 11.64 -44.41
C GLY A 80 -28.04 10.79 -44.43
N GLY A 81 -28.93 10.97 -43.44
CA GLY A 81 -30.25 10.35 -43.38
C GLY A 81 -31.04 10.83 -42.18
N GLY A 82 -32.36 10.70 -42.24
CA GLY A 82 -33.29 11.23 -41.25
C GLY A 82 -33.33 12.75 -41.21
N SER A 83 -33.55 13.31 -40.02
CA SER A 83 -33.52 14.76 -39.76
C SER A 83 -33.02 15.02 -38.33
N ILE A 84 -32.04 15.91 -38.16
CA ILE A 84 -31.51 16.23 -36.85
C ILE A 84 -32.38 17.28 -36.16
N GLU A 85 -33.00 16.91 -35.04
CA GLU A 85 -33.78 17.84 -34.20
C GLU A 85 -32.80 18.59 -33.28
N LEU A 86 -32.98 19.90 -33.13
CA LEU A 86 -32.25 20.72 -32.17
C LEU A 86 -33.09 20.89 -30.90
N VAL A 87 -32.57 20.41 -29.76
CA VAL A 87 -33.21 20.47 -28.44
C VAL A 87 -32.46 21.42 -27.52
N ASP A 88 -33.16 22.00 -26.53
CA ASP A 88 -32.53 22.92 -25.58
C ASP A 88 -31.50 22.20 -24.68
N HIS A 89 -30.30 22.77 -24.57
CA HIS A 89 -29.25 22.30 -23.69
C HIS A 89 -28.34 23.45 -23.26
N ASP A 90 -28.09 23.59 -21.97
CA ASP A 90 -27.13 24.51 -21.30
C ASP A 90 -27.13 25.96 -21.86
N GLY A 91 -28.32 26.51 -22.15
CA GLY A 91 -28.48 27.84 -22.69
C GLY A 91 -28.33 27.97 -24.23
N GLY A 92 -28.02 26.86 -24.89
CA GLY A 92 -27.92 26.67 -26.33
C GLY A 92 -28.82 25.55 -26.83
N LYS A 93 -28.34 24.83 -27.85
CA LYS A 93 -28.99 23.66 -28.44
C LYS A 93 -28.04 22.49 -28.53
N ALA A 94 -28.58 21.27 -28.48
CA ALA A 94 -27.88 20.01 -28.75
C ALA A 94 -28.54 19.28 -29.93
N ALA A 95 -27.77 18.54 -30.69
CA ALA A 95 -28.27 17.69 -31.77
C ALA A 95 -28.86 16.40 -31.20
N LYS A 96 -30.15 16.14 -31.49
CA LYS A 96 -30.84 14.91 -31.08
C LYS A 96 -30.92 13.95 -32.25
N PHE A 97 -30.45 12.73 -32.00
CA PHE A 97 -30.48 11.59 -32.94
C PHE A 97 -31.55 10.60 -32.49
N VAL A 98 -32.33 10.08 -33.43
CA VAL A 98 -33.37 9.07 -33.20
C VAL A 98 -33.09 7.87 -34.09
N ALA A 99 -32.78 6.74 -33.52
CA ALA A 99 -32.38 5.53 -34.25
C ALA A 99 -33.48 5.01 -35.20
N SER A 100 -34.78 5.09 -34.80
CA SER A 100 -35.90 4.67 -35.64
C SER A 100 -36.05 5.51 -36.92
N ASP A 101 -35.61 6.76 -36.86
CA ASP A 101 -35.71 7.73 -37.96
C ASP A 101 -34.48 7.68 -38.87
N LYS A 102 -33.49 6.87 -38.44
CA LYS A 102 -32.19 6.69 -39.08
C LYS A 102 -31.39 7.98 -39.20
N ASP A 103 -31.34 8.75 -38.11
CA ASP A 103 -30.65 10.02 -38.04
C ASP A 103 -29.13 9.79 -37.99
N TRP A 104 -28.42 10.50 -38.89
CA TRP A 104 -26.95 10.50 -38.85
C TRP A 104 -26.39 11.66 -39.68
N LEU A 105 -25.13 12.03 -39.34
CA LEU A 105 -24.37 13.06 -40.03
C LEU A 105 -23.10 12.48 -40.67
N GLN A 106 -22.78 12.97 -41.86
CA GLN A 106 -21.48 12.79 -42.50
C GLN A 106 -20.62 14.01 -42.23
N VAL A 107 -19.43 13.84 -41.64
CA VAL A 107 -18.48 14.94 -41.40
C VAL A 107 -17.30 14.87 -42.37
N ARG A 108 -16.92 16.02 -42.91
CA ARG A 108 -15.76 16.21 -43.76
C ARG A 108 -15.09 17.54 -43.44
N ALA A 109 -13.79 17.66 -43.76
CA ALA A 109 -13.15 18.96 -43.77
C ALA A 109 -13.89 19.94 -44.71
N ALA A 110 -13.81 21.23 -44.47
CA ALA A 110 -14.50 22.26 -45.22
C ALA A 110 -14.10 22.29 -46.71
N ASP A 111 -12.92 21.80 -47.07
CA ASP A 111 -12.48 21.63 -48.47
C ASP A 111 -13.00 20.33 -49.13
N GLY A 112 -13.81 19.53 -48.39
CA GLY A 112 -14.39 18.27 -48.85
C GLY A 112 -13.49 17.06 -48.67
N SER A 113 -12.25 17.21 -48.16
CA SER A 113 -11.33 16.12 -47.87
C SER A 113 -11.76 15.30 -46.63
N SER A 114 -11.09 14.16 -46.39
CA SER A 114 -11.31 13.38 -45.18
C SER A 114 -10.92 14.19 -43.94
N LEU A 115 -11.78 14.18 -42.92
CA LEU A 115 -11.65 14.99 -41.70
C LEU A 115 -10.32 14.74 -40.95
N LEU A 116 -9.88 13.48 -40.82
CA LEU A 116 -8.71 13.09 -40.06
C LEU A 116 -7.47 12.79 -40.93
N LYS A 117 -7.51 13.24 -42.21
CA LYS A 117 -6.41 12.97 -43.16
C LYS A 117 -5.09 13.50 -42.66
N GLY A 118 -4.08 12.60 -42.57
CA GLY A 118 -2.73 12.94 -42.19
C GLY A 118 -2.51 13.19 -40.68
N HIS A 119 -3.51 12.88 -39.85
CA HIS A 119 -3.41 13.02 -38.39
C HIS A 119 -3.47 11.64 -37.71
N ASP A 120 -2.35 11.20 -37.11
CA ASP A 120 -2.26 9.98 -36.33
C ASP A 120 -2.52 10.18 -34.84
N GLU A 121 -2.46 11.43 -34.39
CA GLU A 121 -2.71 11.84 -33.01
C GLU A 121 -3.83 12.87 -33.01
N VAL A 122 -4.95 12.56 -32.38
CA VAL A 122 -6.12 13.45 -32.28
C VAL A 122 -6.79 13.33 -30.93
N THR A 123 -7.39 14.41 -30.48
CA THR A 123 -8.30 14.45 -29.34
C THR A 123 -9.71 14.73 -29.85
N ILE A 124 -10.68 13.91 -29.45
CA ILE A 124 -12.10 14.05 -29.74
C ILE A 124 -12.83 14.27 -28.43
N SER A 125 -13.46 15.44 -28.26
CA SER A 125 -14.21 15.84 -27.07
C SER A 125 -15.66 16.07 -27.42
N TYR A 126 -16.61 15.69 -26.57
CA TYR A 126 -18.04 15.93 -26.78
C TYR A 126 -18.84 15.80 -25.48
N ASP A 127 -19.97 16.47 -25.43
CA ASP A 127 -21.00 16.29 -24.42
C ASP A 127 -22.09 15.36 -24.93
N ILE A 128 -22.51 14.40 -24.13
CA ILE A 128 -23.50 13.39 -24.56
C ILE A 128 -24.50 13.07 -23.46
N LEU A 129 -25.77 12.96 -23.89
CA LEU A 129 -26.84 12.33 -23.15
C LEU A 129 -27.21 11.02 -23.87
N PRO A 130 -26.66 9.87 -23.45
CA PRO A 130 -26.82 8.62 -24.19
C PRO A 130 -28.11 7.90 -23.81
N GLU A 131 -28.71 7.21 -24.77
CA GLU A 131 -29.61 6.10 -24.50
C GLU A 131 -28.81 4.80 -24.38
N MET A 132 -29.00 4.07 -23.29
CA MET A 132 -28.15 2.91 -22.96
C MET A 132 -28.81 1.55 -23.24
N SER A 133 -30.00 1.54 -23.84
CA SER A 133 -30.80 0.31 -23.97
C SER A 133 -30.38 -0.62 -25.12
N ASN A 134 -29.76 -0.08 -26.16
CA ASN A 134 -29.38 -0.82 -27.36
C ASN A 134 -27.95 -0.49 -27.79
N SER A 135 -27.33 -1.38 -28.59
CA SER A 135 -26.03 -1.09 -29.21
C SER A 135 -26.21 0.00 -30.28
N HIS A 136 -25.45 1.07 -30.15
CA HIS A 136 -25.45 2.20 -31.10
C HIS A 136 -24.09 2.91 -31.10
N TRP A 137 -23.82 3.67 -32.16
CA TRP A 137 -22.55 4.34 -32.38
C TRP A 137 -22.65 5.84 -32.20
N VAL A 138 -21.84 6.41 -31.31
CA VAL A 138 -21.73 7.87 -31.18
C VAL A 138 -21.05 8.43 -32.41
N PHE A 139 -19.91 7.93 -32.78
CA PHE A 139 -19.26 8.17 -34.06
C PHE A 139 -18.57 6.92 -34.60
N TYR A 140 -18.33 6.91 -35.90
CA TYR A 140 -17.65 5.85 -36.63
C TYR A 140 -16.80 6.47 -37.75
N ALA A 141 -15.52 6.11 -37.82
CA ALA A 141 -14.61 6.54 -38.88
C ALA A 141 -13.90 5.33 -39.49
N ALA A 142 -13.84 5.25 -40.79
CA ALA A 142 -13.28 4.13 -41.53
C ALA A 142 -12.74 4.56 -42.89
N GLU A 143 -12.00 3.69 -43.57
CA GLU A 143 -11.48 3.90 -44.92
C GLU A 143 -12.64 4.21 -45.94
N ASN A 144 -13.80 3.56 -45.75
CA ASN A 144 -14.98 3.73 -46.58
C ASN A 144 -16.27 3.33 -45.83
N GLY A 145 -17.41 3.58 -46.43
CA GLY A 145 -18.75 3.28 -45.91
C GLY A 145 -19.31 1.90 -46.27
N ASN A 146 -18.49 0.97 -46.71
CA ASN A 146 -18.93 -0.38 -47.07
C ASN A 146 -19.48 -1.11 -45.84
N SER A 147 -20.61 -1.83 -46.04
CA SER A 147 -21.23 -2.59 -44.95
C SER A 147 -20.30 -3.67 -44.41
N LEU A 148 -20.16 -3.71 -43.07
CA LEU A 148 -19.48 -4.75 -42.32
C LEU A 148 -20.46 -5.83 -41.92
N ASN A 149 -19.99 -7.09 -41.87
CA ASN A 149 -20.77 -8.24 -41.46
C ASN A 149 -19.97 -9.14 -40.54
N TRP A 150 -20.57 -9.57 -39.45
CA TRP A 150 -19.94 -10.51 -38.48
C TRP A 150 -19.51 -11.84 -39.12
N ASN A 151 -20.14 -12.24 -40.21
CA ASN A 151 -19.85 -13.49 -40.89
C ASN A 151 -18.71 -13.40 -41.93
N ASP A 152 -18.24 -12.20 -42.23
CA ASP A 152 -17.07 -12.03 -43.09
C ASP A 152 -15.80 -12.38 -42.27
N ASN A 153 -15.49 -13.66 -42.25
CA ASN A 153 -14.30 -14.24 -41.64
C ASN A 153 -13.03 -13.72 -42.31
N GLY A 154 -12.63 -12.56 -42.04
CA GLY A 154 -11.35 -12.13 -42.48
C GLY A 154 -11.36 -10.72 -42.95
N ASN A 155 -11.20 -9.88 -42.04
CA ASN A 155 -10.17 -8.94 -42.35
C ASN A 155 -10.59 -7.69 -43.08
N LYS A 156 -11.77 -7.20 -42.87
CA LYS A 156 -12.18 -5.93 -43.48
C LYS A 156 -12.52 -4.86 -42.43
N GLU A 157 -12.19 -5.15 -41.19
CA GLU A 157 -12.50 -4.26 -40.08
C GLU A 157 -11.38 -3.24 -39.91
N ARG A 158 -11.42 -2.16 -40.70
CA ARG A 158 -10.57 -0.99 -40.53
C ARG A 158 -11.43 0.18 -40.13
N TYR A 159 -11.47 0.48 -38.85
CA TYR A 159 -12.25 1.59 -38.34
C TYR A 159 -11.82 1.99 -36.93
N LEU A 160 -12.25 3.16 -36.52
CA LEU A 160 -12.28 3.60 -35.14
C LEU A 160 -13.67 4.18 -34.85
N GLY A 161 -14.09 4.11 -33.60
CA GLY A 161 -15.38 4.65 -33.22
C GLY A 161 -15.75 4.39 -31.77
N VAL A 162 -16.87 4.91 -31.37
CA VAL A 162 -17.42 4.81 -30.01
C VAL A 162 -18.74 4.07 -30.07
N LEU A 163 -18.73 2.86 -29.50
CA LEU A 163 -19.88 1.98 -29.40
C LEU A 163 -20.45 1.99 -27.98
N VAL A 164 -21.69 2.41 -27.83
CA VAL A 164 -22.47 2.24 -26.61
C VAL A 164 -23.18 0.90 -26.64
N LYS A 165 -22.96 0.05 -25.64
CA LYS A 165 -23.48 -1.31 -25.58
C LYS A 165 -23.79 -1.74 -24.14
N ASN A 166 -25.07 -2.04 -23.87
CA ASN A 166 -25.49 -2.61 -22.57
C ASN A 166 -24.98 -1.85 -21.33
N GLY A 167 -24.99 -0.52 -21.34
CA GLY A 167 -24.55 0.29 -20.21
C GLY A 167 -23.04 0.56 -20.15
N THR A 168 -22.27 0.08 -21.15
CA THR A 168 -20.84 0.33 -21.28
C THR A 168 -20.56 0.98 -22.63
N THR A 169 -19.63 1.92 -22.66
CA THR A 169 -19.13 2.53 -23.89
C THR A 169 -17.74 1.95 -24.18
N GLU A 170 -17.58 1.36 -25.37
CA GLU A 170 -16.33 0.83 -25.88
C GLU A 170 -15.75 1.77 -26.94
N ILE A 171 -14.44 2.03 -26.86
CA ILE A 171 -13.74 2.87 -27.84
C ILE A 171 -12.92 1.95 -28.72
N GLU A 172 -13.46 1.62 -29.88
CA GLU A 172 -12.88 0.65 -30.78
C GLU A 172 -11.85 1.28 -31.74
N ARG A 173 -10.71 0.61 -31.94
CA ARG A 173 -9.65 1.00 -32.87
C ARG A 173 -9.05 -0.25 -33.51
N TYR A 174 -9.45 -0.54 -34.76
CA TYR A 174 -9.08 -1.77 -35.46
C TYR A 174 -8.41 -1.51 -36.80
N ASN A 175 -7.39 -2.29 -37.10
CA ASN A 175 -6.63 -2.22 -38.34
C ASN A 175 -6.51 -3.61 -39.02
N ASN A 176 -7.56 -4.39 -39.09
CA ASN A 176 -7.61 -5.62 -39.90
C ASN A 176 -6.48 -6.63 -39.62
N THR A 177 -6.14 -6.87 -38.37
CA THR A 177 -5.04 -7.78 -38.00
C THR A 177 -5.49 -9.20 -37.63
N GLY A 178 -6.77 -9.54 -37.88
CA GLY A 178 -7.34 -10.87 -37.65
C GLY A 178 -7.74 -11.18 -36.20
N SER A 179 -7.42 -10.31 -35.23
CA SER A 179 -7.90 -10.39 -33.85
C SER A 179 -8.27 -8.99 -33.36
N ARG A 180 -9.35 -8.90 -32.59
CA ARG A 180 -9.74 -7.64 -31.97
C ARG A 180 -8.89 -7.39 -30.73
N PRO A 181 -8.18 -6.26 -30.63
CA PRO A 181 -7.45 -5.89 -29.43
C PRO A 181 -8.40 -5.53 -28.29
N ALA A 182 -7.84 -5.40 -27.09
CA ALA A 182 -8.56 -4.78 -25.98
C ALA A 182 -8.89 -3.31 -26.33
N ASN A 183 -10.05 -2.84 -25.86
CA ASN A 183 -10.52 -1.48 -26.06
C ASN A 183 -10.65 -0.74 -24.73
N PRO A 184 -10.40 0.58 -24.70
CA PRO A 184 -10.82 1.39 -23.57
C PRO A 184 -12.33 1.32 -23.38
N THR A 185 -12.76 1.33 -22.13
CA THR A 185 -14.18 1.35 -21.76
C THR A 185 -14.47 2.52 -20.84
N ILE A 186 -15.68 3.08 -21.00
CA ILE A 186 -16.21 4.12 -20.11
C ILE A 186 -17.53 3.60 -19.52
N LYS A 187 -17.67 3.69 -18.19
CA LYS A 187 -18.94 3.39 -17.52
C LYS A 187 -19.78 4.66 -17.43
N MET A 188 -20.64 4.85 -18.39
CA MET A 188 -21.51 6.03 -18.46
C MET A 188 -22.79 5.85 -17.65
N ALA A 189 -23.35 6.98 -17.14
CA ALA A 189 -24.65 7.01 -16.50
C ALA A 189 -25.74 7.23 -17.55
N ALA A 190 -26.80 6.42 -17.49
CA ALA A 190 -27.98 6.61 -18.39
C ALA A 190 -28.72 7.91 -18.07
N SER A 191 -29.23 8.57 -19.11
CA SER A 191 -30.07 9.77 -18.98
C SER A 191 -29.44 10.93 -18.20
N GLN A 192 -28.11 11.05 -18.24
CA GLN A 192 -27.38 12.17 -17.68
C GLN A 192 -26.37 12.69 -18.70
N TRP A 193 -26.28 14.02 -18.80
CA TRP A 193 -25.23 14.64 -19.60
C TRP A 193 -23.87 14.37 -19.01
N GLN A 194 -22.90 14.00 -19.83
CA GLN A 194 -21.54 13.68 -19.46
C GLN A 194 -20.58 14.20 -20.54
N HIS A 195 -19.44 14.70 -20.08
CA HIS A 195 -18.34 15.09 -20.96
C HIS A 195 -17.41 13.91 -21.20
N VAL A 196 -17.07 13.65 -22.44
CA VAL A 196 -16.17 12.57 -22.85
C VAL A 196 -15.04 13.14 -23.70
N ASP A 197 -13.79 12.80 -23.33
CA ASP A 197 -12.64 13.03 -24.17
C ASP A 197 -11.98 11.70 -24.54
N ILE A 198 -11.59 11.59 -25.79
CA ILE A 198 -10.86 10.43 -26.32
C ILE A 198 -9.59 10.94 -26.99
N VAL A 199 -8.44 10.49 -26.50
CA VAL A 199 -7.14 10.83 -27.08
C VAL A 199 -6.58 9.61 -27.77
N TYR A 200 -6.42 9.69 -29.07
CA TYR A 200 -5.69 8.72 -29.87
C TYR A 200 -4.25 9.16 -29.97
N THR A 201 -3.34 8.41 -29.36
CA THR A 201 -1.89 8.59 -29.48
C THR A 201 -1.32 7.58 -30.46
N LYS A 202 -0.02 7.64 -30.75
CA LYS A 202 0.66 6.64 -31.60
C LYS A 202 0.63 5.23 -31.01
N ASP A 203 0.65 5.13 -29.70
CA ASP A 203 0.84 3.87 -28.95
C ASP A 203 -0.31 3.53 -27.99
N ALA A 204 -1.33 4.40 -27.84
CA ALA A 204 -2.46 4.16 -26.96
C ALA A 204 -3.74 4.85 -27.43
N THR A 205 -4.86 4.39 -26.88
CA THR A 205 -6.14 5.11 -26.84
C THR A 205 -6.47 5.38 -25.37
N VAL A 206 -6.72 6.65 -25.04
CA VAL A 206 -6.96 7.14 -23.68
C VAL A 206 -8.35 7.74 -23.60
N ALA A 207 -9.10 7.43 -22.54
CA ALA A 207 -10.47 7.92 -22.36
C ALA A 207 -10.62 8.67 -21.04
N TYR A 208 -11.35 9.76 -21.09
CA TYR A 208 -11.73 10.59 -19.95
C TYR A 208 -13.25 10.67 -19.84
N LEU A 209 -13.73 10.74 -18.63
CA LEU A 209 -15.13 11.01 -18.29
C LEU A 209 -15.17 12.17 -17.29
N ASN A 210 -15.86 13.26 -17.67
CA ASN A 210 -15.96 14.48 -16.85
C ASN A 210 -14.59 15.00 -16.39
N GLY A 211 -13.60 14.99 -17.28
CA GLY A 211 -12.23 15.47 -17.04
C GLY A 211 -11.32 14.50 -16.28
N VAL A 212 -11.81 13.32 -15.89
CA VAL A 212 -11.02 12.30 -15.19
C VAL A 212 -10.64 11.18 -16.15
N ARG A 213 -9.34 10.81 -16.21
CA ARG A 213 -8.87 9.67 -16.99
C ARG A 213 -9.43 8.37 -16.39
N VAL A 214 -10.24 7.64 -17.15
CA VAL A 214 -10.91 6.42 -16.71
C VAL A 214 -10.38 5.16 -17.37
N SER A 215 -9.72 5.28 -18.52
CA SER A 215 -9.16 4.11 -19.21
C SER A 215 -7.98 4.51 -20.11
N LYS A 216 -6.97 3.63 -20.20
CA LYS A 216 -5.87 3.71 -21.15
C LYS A 216 -5.56 2.31 -21.65
N VAL A 217 -5.56 2.12 -22.95
CA VAL A 217 -5.22 0.82 -23.58
C VAL A 217 -4.20 1.04 -24.66
N ALA A 218 -3.14 0.25 -24.64
CA ALA A 218 -2.09 0.28 -25.65
C ALA A 218 -2.66 -0.09 -27.03
N SER A 219 -2.29 0.67 -28.06
CA SER A 219 -2.66 0.42 -29.45
C SER A 219 -1.62 1.06 -30.38
N SER A 220 -1.02 0.25 -31.23
CA SER A 220 -0.04 0.71 -32.22
C SER A 220 -0.62 0.88 -33.63
N TYR A 221 -1.95 0.88 -33.77
CA TYR A 221 -2.59 1.08 -35.07
C TYR A 221 -2.65 2.55 -35.42
N SER A 222 -1.99 2.95 -36.50
CA SER A 222 -2.01 4.32 -37.03
C SER A 222 -3.43 4.67 -37.50
N LEU A 223 -3.89 5.88 -37.20
CA LEU A 223 -5.16 6.37 -37.74
C LEU A 223 -5.09 6.54 -39.27
N THR A 224 -3.95 6.98 -39.78
CA THR A 224 -3.71 7.10 -41.22
C THR A 224 -3.81 5.75 -41.94
N ASP A 225 -3.27 4.67 -41.35
CA ASP A 225 -3.40 3.32 -41.91
C ASP A 225 -4.84 2.78 -41.87
N ILE A 226 -5.61 3.16 -40.84
CA ILE A 226 -7.03 2.77 -40.71
C ILE A 226 -7.91 3.51 -41.71
N LEU A 227 -7.71 4.80 -41.87
CA LEU A 227 -8.62 5.67 -42.59
C LEU A 227 -8.21 5.93 -44.06
N GLY A 228 -6.90 5.84 -44.36
CA GLY A 228 -6.39 6.22 -45.66
C GLY A 228 -6.66 7.68 -46.01
N ASP A 229 -6.47 8.04 -47.29
CA ASP A 229 -6.64 9.42 -47.77
C ASP A 229 -8.10 9.87 -47.94
N ASN A 230 -9.08 8.93 -48.03
CA ASN A 230 -10.47 9.21 -48.33
C ASN A 230 -11.42 8.76 -47.21
N GLY A 231 -10.92 8.54 -46.01
CA GLY A 231 -11.70 8.05 -44.87
C GLY A 231 -12.96 8.84 -44.61
N ILE A 232 -13.97 8.14 -44.14
CA ILE A 232 -15.24 8.71 -43.73
C ILE A 232 -15.25 8.99 -42.23
N PHE A 233 -16.10 9.93 -41.80
CA PHE A 233 -16.43 10.18 -40.40
C PHE A 233 -17.93 10.38 -40.26
N TRP A 234 -18.60 9.45 -39.56
CA TRP A 234 -20.04 9.47 -39.35
C TRP A 234 -20.39 9.69 -37.87
N ILE A 235 -21.43 10.45 -37.60
CA ILE A 235 -22.02 10.62 -36.27
C ILE A 235 -23.39 9.96 -36.27
N GLY A 236 -23.71 9.18 -35.23
CA GLY A 236 -25.01 8.55 -35.05
C GLY A 236 -25.20 7.23 -35.78
N LYS A 237 -24.20 6.70 -36.49
CA LYS A 237 -24.29 5.37 -37.15
C LYS A 237 -22.92 4.76 -37.40
N ALA A 238 -22.91 3.44 -37.70
CA ALA A 238 -21.76 2.74 -38.22
C ALA A 238 -22.08 1.96 -39.50
N ALA A 239 -21.06 1.26 -40.06
CA ALA A 239 -21.20 0.41 -41.22
C ALA A 239 -21.67 -1.02 -40.91
N TRP A 240 -21.90 -1.38 -39.65
CA TRP A 240 -22.35 -2.68 -39.22
C TRP A 240 -23.82 -2.97 -39.58
N GLY A 241 -24.10 -4.15 -40.09
CA GLY A 241 -25.45 -4.69 -40.33
C GLY A 241 -26.42 -3.69 -40.88
N GLY A 242 -27.46 -3.35 -40.14
CA GLY A 242 -28.48 -2.39 -40.49
C GLY A 242 -28.09 -0.91 -40.26
N GLY A 243 -26.83 -0.62 -39.92
CA GLY A 243 -26.34 0.74 -39.68
C GLY A 243 -26.18 1.08 -38.18
N GLU A 244 -26.76 0.29 -37.30
CA GLU A 244 -26.70 0.49 -35.82
C GLU A 244 -26.83 1.99 -35.44
N TYR A 245 -27.94 2.59 -35.80
CA TYR A 245 -28.21 4.01 -35.60
C TYR A 245 -28.35 4.35 -34.12
N SER A 246 -27.94 5.56 -33.76
CA SER A 246 -27.90 6.06 -32.38
C SER A 246 -29.18 6.73 -31.95
N SER A 247 -29.57 6.53 -30.69
CA SER A 247 -30.48 7.40 -29.96
C SER A 247 -29.71 8.11 -28.88
N MET A 248 -29.44 9.40 -29.07
CA MET A 248 -28.66 10.22 -28.16
C MET A 248 -28.95 11.70 -28.37
N GLN A 249 -28.51 12.53 -27.40
CA GLN A 249 -28.28 13.96 -27.66
C GLN A 249 -26.80 14.23 -27.57
N LEU A 250 -26.27 15.02 -28.49
CA LEU A 250 -24.84 15.32 -28.61
C LEU A 250 -24.64 16.83 -28.71
N ASP A 251 -23.65 17.35 -28.02
CA ASP A 251 -23.27 18.76 -28.04
C ASP A 251 -21.76 18.94 -27.93
N ASN A 252 -21.26 20.13 -28.21
CA ASN A 252 -19.87 20.55 -28.06
C ASN A 252 -18.85 19.56 -28.64
N LEU A 253 -19.18 18.99 -29.84
CA LEU A 253 -18.24 18.06 -30.48
C LEU A 253 -17.04 18.80 -31.07
N LYS A 254 -15.91 18.65 -30.44
CA LYS A 254 -14.65 19.24 -30.84
C LYS A 254 -13.60 18.17 -31.17
N ILE A 255 -12.93 18.34 -32.31
CA ILE A 255 -11.83 17.47 -32.75
C ILE A 255 -10.60 18.31 -33.01
N VAL A 256 -9.51 18.00 -32.34
CA VAL A 256 -8.24 18.71 -32.49
C VAL A 256 -7.12 17.74 -32.83
N ALA A 257 -6.16 18.19 -33.65
CA ALA A 257 -4.94 17.44 -33.89
C ALA A 257 -4.01 17.53 -32.68
N GLY A 258 -3.52 16.37 -32.24
CA GLY A 258 -2.55 16.23 -31.14
C GLY A 258 -3.13 15.65 -29.86
N THR A 259 -2.24 15.57 -28.86
CA THR A 259 -2.46 14.84 -27.60
C THR A 259 -2.33 15.73 -26.37
N ARG A 260 -2.51 17.05 -26.51
CA ARG A 260 -2.25 18.05 -25.47
C ARG A 260 -2.97 17.75 -24.14
N LEU A 261 -4.23 17.31 -24.20
CA LEU A 261 -4.99 16.92 -23.00
C LEU A 261 -4.26 15.81 -22.22
N TYR A 262 -3.86 14.76 -22.91
CA TYR A 262 -3.16 13.64 -22.30
C TYR A 262 -1.75 14.00 -21.84
N ASP A 263 -1.04 14.82 -22.61
CA ASP A 263 0.29 15.31 -22.23
C ASP A 263 0.23 16.14 -20.94
N ASN A 264 -0.74 17.05 -20.83
CA ASN A 264 -0.95 17.88 -19.64
C ASN A 264 -1.33 17.04 -18.41
N ASP A 265 -2.17 16.02 -18.57
CA ASP A 265 -2.54 15.08 -17.51
C ASP A 265 -1.30 14.34 -16.98
N ARG A 266 -0.45 13.81 -17.88
CA ARG A 266 0.81 13.13 -17.51
C ARG A 266 1.80 14.08 -16.82
N VAL A 267 1.93 15.30 -17.31
CA VAL A 267 2.81 16.32 -16.72
C VAL A 267 2.34 16.69 -15.32
N THR A 268 1.03 16.83 -15.12
CA THR A 268 0.44 17.13 -13.80
C THR A 268 0.68 15.98 -12.82
N ALA A 269 0.45 14.75 -13.25
CA ALA A 269 0.72 13.56 -12.43
C ALA A 269 2.22 13.45 -12.09
N ALA A 270 3.09 13.60 -13.09
CA ALA A 270 4.54 13.57 -12.88
C ALA A 270 5.02 14.69 -11.93
N ALA A 271 4.48 15.91 -12.04
CA ALA A 271 4.83 17.01 -11.13
C ALA A 271 4.51 16.67 -9.67
N SER A 272 3.37 16.02 -9.41
CA SER A 272 3.01 15.56 -8.05
C SER A 272 3.96 14.47 -7.54
N GLU A 273 4.39 13.54 -8.40
CA GLU A 273 5.39 12.53 -8.04
C GLU A 273 6.74 13.18 -7.70
N LEU A 274 7.15 14.20 -8.47
CA LEU A 274 8.39 14.94 -8.22
C LEU A 274 8.34 15.74 -6.92
N GLU A 275 7.23 16.40 -6.62
CA GLU A 275 7.03 17.12 -5.34
C GLU A 275 7.12 16.15 -4.15
N THR A 276 6.52 14.97 -4.27
CA THR A 276 6.62 13.92 -3.26
C THR A 276 8.04 13.42 -3.08
N ALA A 277 8.78 13.21 -4.19
CA ALA A 277 10.16 12.72 -4.16
C ALA A 277 11.17 13.77 -3.63
N LEU A 278 10.91 15.06 -3.87
CA LEU A 278 11.73 16.16 -3.36
C LEU A 278 11.54 16.36 -1.85
N GLY A 279 10.35 16.07 -1.34
CA GLY A 279 10.03 16.23 0.10
C GLY A 279 10.00 17.69 0.55
N ASP A 280 10.58 17.98 1.72
CA ASP A 280 10.66 19.35 2.26
C ASP A 280 11.71 20.16 1.49
N MET A 281 11.25 21.02 0.61
CA MET A 281 12.09 21.85 -0.25
C MET A 281 12.71 23.05 0.48
N ASP A 282 12.23 23.42 1.66
CA ASP A 282 12.73 24.55 2.41
C ASP A 282 13.90 24.19 3.34
N HIS A 283 14.09 22.90 3.66
CA HIS A 283 15.08 22.41 4.61
C HIS A 283 15.93 21.26 4.03
N ILE A 284 16.62 21.53 2.91
CA ILE A 284 17.49 20.52 2.30
C ILE A 284 18.79 20.39 3.12
N ILE A 285 19.00 19.20 3.66
CA ILE A 285 20.16 18.83 4.50
C ILE A 285 20.96 17.66 3.95
N GLY A 286 20.58 17.12 2.80
CA GLY A 286 21.21 15.95 2.15
C GLY A 286 20.91 15.88 0.66
N ASN A 287 21.31 14.78 0.02
CA ASN A 287 21.06 14.59 -1.39
C ASN A 287 19.55 14.48 -1.71
N LEU A 288 19.17 15.04 -2.86
CA LEU A 288 17.80 15.03 -3.37
C LEU A 288 17.54 13.78 -4.22
N ASN A 289 16.33 13.24 -4.10
CA ASN A 289 15.85 12.17 -4.97
C ASN A 289 15.24 12.78 -6.25
N LEU A 290 16.06 13.00 -7.26
CA LEU A 290 15.64 13.55 -8.55
C LEU A 290 15.19 12.40 -9.48
N LEU A 291 13.88 12.10 -9.51
CA LEU A 291 13.32 11.05 -10.36
C LEU A 291 13.70 11.29 -11.84
N ARG A 292 14.00 10.21 -12.56
CA ARG A 292 14.38 10.22 -13.98
C ARG A 292 13.28 9.75 -14.91
N THR A 293 12.23 9.16 -14.33
CA THR A 293 11.07 8.63 -15.07
C THR A 293 9.84 8.75 -14.17
N SER A 294 8.72 9.17 -14.74
CA SER A 294 7.42 9.14 -14.04
C SER A 294 6.77 7.77 -14.14
N SER A 295 5.78 7.49 -13.29
CA SER A 295 4.98 6.25 -13.33
C SER A 295 4.27 6.04 -14.66
N ASP A 296 3.89 7.13 -15.37
CA ASP A 296 3.26 7.10 -16.69
C ASP A 296 4.27 7.09 -17.86
N GLY A 297 5.58 6.91 -17.56
CA GLY A 297 6.64 6.65 -18.53
C GLY A 297 7.24 7.89 -19.19
N LEU A 298 7.02 9.10 -18.67
CA LEU A 298 7.76 10.27 -19.13
C LEU A 298 9.21 10.21 -18.67
N SER A 299 10.17 10.45 -19.57
CA SER A 299 11.57 10.66 -19.19
C SER A 299 11.76 12.07 -18.64
N ILE A 300 12.56 12.20 -17.55
CA ILE A 300 12.76 13.45 -16.83
C ILE A 300 14.24 13.79 -16.80
N THR A 301 14.56 14.99 -17.24
CA THR A 301 15.92 15.54 -17.15
C THR A 301 15.88 16.79 -16.28
N TRP A 302 16.93 16.95 -15.47
CA TRP A 302 17.04 18.05 -14.53
C TRP A 302 18.15 19.01 -14.93
N THR A 303 17.93 20.29 -14.70
CA THR A 303 18.96 21.32 -14.69
C THR A 303 18.92 22.10 -13.39
N SER A 304 20.06 22.67 -12.97
CA SER A 304 20.23 23.45 -11.76
C SER A 304 20.83 24.79 -12.10
N ASP A 305 20.32 25.86 -11.52
CA ASP A 305 20.91 27.20 -11.66
C ASP A 305 22.19 27.38 -10.82
N ASN A 306 22.44 26.43 -9.87
CA ASN A 306 23.66 26.42 -9.06
C ASN A 306 24.20 24.98 -8.85
N VAL A 307 24.88 24.44 -9.85
CA VAL A 307 25.45 23.08 -9.83
C VAL A 307 26.54 22.88 -8.77
N ASN A 308 27.09 23.95 -8.18
CA ASN A 308 28.04 23.83 -7.08
C ASN A 308 27.37 23.49 -5.76
N ILE A 309 26.08 23.80 -5.62
CA ILE A 309 25.27 23.51 -4.45
C ILE A 309 24.39 22.28 -4.67
N VAL A 310 23.63 22.23 -5.76
CA VAL A 310 22.83 21.06 -6.14
C VAL A 310 23.17 20.66 -7.57
N LYS A 311 23.70 19.45 -7.75
CA LYS A 311 23.97 18.92 -9.08
C LYS A 311 22.71 18.35 -9.73
N GLU A 312 22.77 18.18 -11.05
CA GLU A 312 21.68 17.60 -11.85
C GLU A 312 21.37 16.14 -11.49
N ASP A 313 22.26 15.44 -10.79
CA ASP A 313 22.05 14.09 -10.27
C ASP A 313 21.42 14.04 -8.87
N GLY A 314 21.18 15.21 -8.28
CA GLY A 314 20.64 15.35 -6.91
C GLY A 314 21.71 15.43 -5.82
N THR A 315 23.01 15.34 -6.17
CA THR A 315 24.07 15.50 -5.17
C THR A 315 24.07 16.91 -4.60
N VAL A 316 24.02 17.02 -3.27
CA VAL A 316 23.99 18.31 -2.56
C VAL A 316 25.33 18.59 -1.87
N THR A 317 25.81 19.80 -1.99
CA THR A 317 26.97 20.32 -1.24
C THR A 317 26.44 21.29 -0.19
N ILE A 318 26.55 20.94 1.10
CA ILE A 318 26.13 21.79 2.21
C ILE A 318 27.00 23.03 2.29
N PRO A 319 26.43 24.25 2.18
CA PRO A 319 27.19 25.49 2.22
C PRO A 319 27.75 25.80 3.62
N THR A 320 28.83 26.58 3.66
CA THR A 320 29.49 26.99 4.91
C THR A 320 29.14 28.40 5.35
N ASP A 321 28.45 29.17 4.50
CA ASP A 321 28.27 30.62 4.65
C ASP A 321 26.81 31.06 4.37
N GLY A 322 25.88 30.53 5.11
CA GLY A 322 24.45 30.82 5.00
C GLY A 322 23.72 29.93 3.99
N ASN A 323 22.43 29.78 4.21
CA ASN A 323 21.56 28.98 3.35
C ASN A 323 21.59 29.43 1.88
N LYS A 324 21.42 28.51 0.96
CA LYS A 324 21.41 28.79 -0.49
C LYS A 324 20.10 28.36 -1.12
N GLU A 325 19.42 29.28 -1.77
CA GLU A 325 18.29 28.96 -2.65
C GLU A 325 18.84 28.48 -4.01
N VAL A 326 18.31 27.40 -4.52
CA VAL A 326 18.65 26.83 -5.82
C VAL A 326 17.36 26.53 -6.58
N THR A 327 17.33 26.89 -7.89
CA THR A 327 16.22 26.58 -8.77
C THR A 327 16.55 25.34 -9.60
N LEU A 328 15.76 24.29 -9.44
CA LEU A 328 15.83 23.08 -10.24
C LEU A 328 14.74 23.10 -11.30
N THR A 329 15.07 22.75 -12.55
CA THR A 329 14.08 22.63 -13.61
C THR A 329 14.04 21.20 -14.10
N ALA A 330 12.84 20.58 -14.00
CA ALA A 330 12.52 19.29 -14.54
C ALA A 330 11.92 19.43 -15.93
N THR A 331 12.57 18.92 -16.97
CA THR A 331 12.03 18.83 -18.33
C THR A 331 11.52 17.42 -18.57
N MET A 332 10.23 17.29 -18.86
CA MET A 332 9.51 16.03 -19.08
C MET A 332 9.35 15.75 -20.57
N LYS A 333 9.68 14.54 -21.00
CA LYS A 333 9.65 14.16 -22.43
C LYS A 333 8.89 12.85 -22.64
N ASP A 334 8.17 12.80 -23.74
CA ASP A 334 7.63 11.58 -24.33
C ASP A 334 8.46 11.22 -25.58
N GLY A 335 9.36 10.27 -25.46
CA GLY A 335 10.43 10.06 -26.45
C GLY A 335 11.29 11.32 -26.59
N GLU A 336 11.35 11.88 -27.81
CA GLU A 336 12.10 13.12 -28.09
C GLU A 336 11.25 14.40 -27.90
N LYS A 337 9.92 14.27 -27.75
CA LYS A 337 9.00 15.41 -27.60
C LYS A 337 9.03 15.93 -26.17
N ILE A 338 9.33 17.21 -25.96
CA ILE A 338 9.11 17.87 -24.68
C ILE A 338 7.60 18.09 -24.51
N VAL A 339 7.02 17.53 -23.45
CA VAL A 339 5.60 17.65 -23.13
C VAL A 339 5.33 18.65 -22.00
N GLY A 340 6.34 18.95 -21.18
CA GLY A 340 6.23 19.95 -20.13
C GLY A 340 7.53 20.22 -19.41
N GLU A 341 7.54 21.33 -18.66
CA GLU A 341 8.63 21.72 -17.77
C GLU A 341 8.05 22.19 -16.43
N LYS A 342 8.76 21.93 -15.36
CA LYS A 342 8.39 22.38 -14.01
C LYS A 342 9.63 22.87 -13.27
N THR A 343 9.49 23.99 -12.57
CA THR A 343 10.58 24.55 -11.75
C THR A 343 10.28 24.37 -10.27
N TYR A 344 11.31 24.06 -9.50
CA TYR A 344 11.25 23.90 -8.05
C TYR A 344 12.34 24.76 -7.42
N LYS A 345 11.96 25.52 -6.40
CA LYS A 345 12.92 26.25 -5.58
C LYS A 345 13.21 25.43 -4.35
N VAL A 346 14.47 25.16 -4.09
CA VAL A 346 14.92 24.41 -2.91
C VAL A 346 15.89 25.26 -2.11
N THR A 347 15.77 25.21 -0.77
CA THR A 347 16.67 25.89 0.14
C THR A 347 17.61 24.89 0.78
N VAL A 348 18.88 24.93 0.40
CA VAL A 348 19.92 24.11 1.03
C VAL A 348 20.41 24.84 2.27
N LEU A 349 20.25 24.22 3.45
CA LEU A 349 20.68 24.77 4.72
C LEU A 349 22.20 24.81 4.81
N ASP A 350 22.73 25.83 5.47
CA ASP A 350 24.15 25.84 5.81
C ASP A 350 24.47 24.86 6.94
N GLN A 351 25.75 24.65 7.20
CA GLN A 351 26.24 23.66 8.18
C GLN A 351 25.60 23.83 9.57
N ASN A 352 25.41 25.05 10.04
CA ASN A 352 24.85 25.30 11.37
C ASN A 352 23.32 25.10 11.39
N ALA A 353 22.65 25.59 10.37
CA ALA A 353 21.20 25.40 10.21
C ALA A 353 20.88 23.90 10.01
N MET A 354 21.69 23.18 9.24
CA MET A 354 21.57 21.72 9.06
C MET A 354 21.72 20.97 10.39
N LEU A 355 22.76 21.30 11.18
CA LEU A 355 22.94 20.66 12.50
C LEU A 355 21.76 20.92 13.43
N LYS A 356 21.22 22.15 13.40
CA LYS A 356 20.03 22.48 14.19
C LYS A 356 18.81 21.66 13.70
N GLU A 357 18.61 21.59 12.39
CA GLU A 357 17.53 20.80 11.80
C GLU A 357 17.64 19.31 12.16
N LEU A 358 18.84 18.74 12.08
CA LEU A 358 19.09 17.36 12.53
C LEU A 358 18.80 17.16 14.02
N ALA A 359 19.14 18.16 14.85
CA ALA A 359 18.80 18.12 16.28
C ALA A 359 17.27 18.18 16.48
N ASP A 360 16.55 19.00 15.71
CA ASP A 360 15.08 19.10 15.80
C ASP A 360 14.41 17.79 15.35
N GLN A 361 14.94 17.12 14.33
CA GLN A 361 14.46 15.84 13.83
C GLN A 361 14.81 14.64 14.73
N LEU A 362 15.89 14.72 15.53
CA LEU A 362 16.26 13.64 16.44
C LEU A 362 15.18 13.49 17.53
N THR A 363 14.57 12.31 17.59
CA THR A 363 13.53 11.98 18.57
C THR A 363 13.86 10.68 19.29
N LEU A 364 13.35 10.52 20.51
CA LEU A 364 13.31 9.26 21.23
C LEU A 364 11.85 8.85 21.44
N PRO A 365 11.44 7.63 21.09
CA PRO A 365 10.03 7.20 21.08
C PRO A 365 9.33 7.37 22.44
N TYR A 366 10.07 7.26 23.52
CA TYR A 366 9.58 7.35 24.92
C TYR A 366 9.59 8.77 25.49
N SER A 367 10.04 9.77 24.75
CA SER A 367 10.14 11.16 25.24
C SER A 367 8.98 12.06 24.82
N THR A 368 8.03 11.61 23.95
CA THR A 368 7.07 12.53 23.32
C THR A 368 5.60 12.16 23.48
N GLU A 369 5.17 10.90 23.37
CA GLU A 369 3.74 10.59 23.19
C GLU A 369 3.07 9.88 24.38
N ARG A 370 3.82 9.39 25.36
CA ARG A 370 3.30 8.55 26.47
C ARG A 370 3.63 9.02 27.87
N GLY A 371 3.78 10.32 28.05
CA GLY A 371 4.13 10.86 29.37
C GLY A 371 5.57 10.61 29.76
N SER A 372 6.44 10.33 28.78
CA SER A 372 7.91 10.20 29.01
C SER A 372 8.30 9.11 30.02
N GLU A 373 7.61 7.96 30.04
CA GLU A 373 7.89 6.86 30.99
C GLU A 373 8.71 5.76 30.35
N VAL A 374 9.76 5.31 31.05
CA VAL A 374 10.67 4.23 30.65
C VAL A 374 10.59 3.07 31.63
N TYR A 375 10.35 1.87 31.12
CA TYR A 375 10.16 0.63 31.89
C TYR A 375 11.26 -0.41 31.64
N GLY A 376 12.23 -0.16 30.78
CA GLY A 376 13.30 -1.09 30.43
C GLY A 376 14.36 -0.42 29.58
N ASN A 377 15.21 -1.21 28.93
CA ASN A 377 16.28 -0.70 28.08
C ASN A 377 15.72 0.15 26.93
N ILE A 378 16.50 1.15 26.53
CA ILE A 378 16.16 2.12 25.49
C ILE A 378 17.14 2.03 24.32
N THR A 379 16.68 2.43 23.14
CA THR A 379 17.52 2.54 21.96
C THR A 379 18.04 3.98 21.83
N LEU A 380 19.35 4.14 21.72
CA LEU A 380 20.01 5.43 21.51
C LEU A 380 20.59 5.48 20.10
N PRO A 381 20.07 6.29 19.17
CA PRO A 381 20.63 6.43 17.84
C PRO A 381 22.08 6.89 17.87
N GLU A 382 22.94 6.23 17.10
CA GLU A 382 24.37 6.59 16.96
C GLU A 382 24.59 7.57 15.80
N THR A 383 23.61 7.71 14.91
CA THR A 383 23.66 8.62 13.77
C THR A 383 22.30 9.26 13.49
N ILE A 384 22.32 10.43 12.88
CA ILE A 384 21.14 11.06 12.28
C ILE A 384 21.54 11.69 10.94
N GLY A 385 20.96 11.19 9.85
CA GLY A 385 21.43 11.54 8.51
C GLY A 385 22.90 11.20 8.34
N ALA A 386 23.73 12.19 8.00
CA ALA A 386 25.18 12.04 7.86
C ALA A 386 25.99 12.46 9.12
N ALA A 387 25.32 12.82 10.20
CA ALA A 387 25.95 13.26 11.46
C ALA A 387 26.05 12.11 12.45
N GLU A 388 27.12 12.11 13.25
CA GLU A 388 27.30 11.21 14.38
C GLU A 388 26.56 11.76 15.60
N VAL A 389 25.98 10.86 16.42
CA VAL A 389 25.32 11.18 17.67
C VAL A 389 26.02 10.47 18.81
N THR A 390 26.45 11.22 19.81
CA THR A 390 26.97 10.68 21.06
C THR A 390 26.11 11.12 22.23
N TRP A 391 26.03 10.29 23.26
CA TRP A 391 25.12 10.49 24.37
C TRP A 391 25.89 10.70 25.68
N SER A 392 25.34 11.54 26.58
CA SER A 392 25.85 11.73 27.93
C SER A 392 24.69 11.96 28.91
N THR A 393 24.91 11.65 30.18
CA THR A 393 23.97 11.86 31.28
C THR A 393 24.73 12.03 32.61
N GLU A 394 24.12 12.73 33.57
CA GLU A 394 24.59 12.76 34.96
C GLU A 394 24.07 11.56 35.77
N GLN A 395 23.05 10.84 35.26
CA GLN A 395 22.43 9.66 35.88
C GLN A 395 22.94 8.36 35.22
N SER A 396 24.23 8.21 35.07
CA SER A 396 24.87 7.03 34.44
C SER A 396 24.72 5.71 35.25
N ASP A 397 24.30 5.79 36.49
CA ASP A 397 23.89 4.68 37.33
C ASP A 397 22.48 4.14 37.01
N ILE A 398 21.66 4.97 36.30
CA ILE A 398 20.31 4.61 35.85
C ILE A 398 20.31 4.26 34.38
N VAL A 399 20.91 5.08 33.51
CA VAL A 399 20.99 4.85 32.07
C VAL A 399 22.44 4.80 31.64
N ASP A 400 22.90 3.62 31.20
CA ASP A 400 24.23 3.48 30.64
C ASP A 400 24.26 3.86 29.17
N VAL A 401 24.98 4.92 28.85
CA VAL A 401 25.07 5.47 27.49
C VAL A 401 26.22 4.91 26.67
N ALA A 402 26.95 3.89 27.22
CA ALA A 402 28.02 3.17 26.53
C ALA A 402 27.54 1.80 26.04
N SER A 403 28.11 1.32 24.95
CA SER A 403 27.98 -0.07 24.52
C SER A 403 29.03 -0.94 25.23
N HIS A 404 28.74 -2.21 25.48
CA HIS A 404 29.65 -3.15 26.15
C HIS A 404 29.83 -4.43 25.34
N GLU A 405 31.07 -4.83 25.14
CA GLU A 405 31.39 -6.14 24.57
C GLU A 405 30.88 -7.27 25.48
N VAL A 406 30.24 -8.29 24.91
CA VAL A 406 29.78 -9.49 25.60
C VAL A 406 30.47 -10.70 24.98
N GLU A 407 31.27 -11.42 25.80
CA GLU A 407 32.08 -12.55 25.30
C GLU A 407 31.18 -13.64 24.66
N GLY A 408 31.38 -13.89 23.35
CA GLY A 408 30.65 -14.91 22.59
C GLY A 408 29.29 -14.47 22.07
N TYR A 409 28.93 -13.19 22.24
CA TYR A 409 27.66 -12.60 21.79
C TYR A 409 27.88 -11.28 21.01
N ASP A 410 26.81 -10.73 20.46
CA ASP A 410 26.84 -9.35 19.98
C ASP A 410 27.08 -8.42 21.19
N ALA A 411 27.67 -7.25 20.94
CA ALA A 411 27.82 -6.23 21.97
C ALA A 411 26.45 -5.78 22.50
N MET A 412 26.35 -5.56 23.81
CA MET A 412 25.19 -4.91 24.40
C MET A 412 25.20 -3.45 23.95
N PRO A 413 24.16 -2.95 23.25
CA PRO A 413 24.12 -1.57 22.80
C PRO A 413 24.00 -0.57 23.95
N ALA A 414 24.36 0.69 23.72
CA ALA A 414 24.11 1.81 24.64
C ALA A 414 22.61 1.92 24.97
N GLY A 415 22.27 2.45 26.16
CA GLY A 415 20.90 2.61 26.61
C GLY A 415 20.39 1.50 27.52
N ALA A 416 21.28 0.72 28.15
CA ALA A 416 20.89 -0.19 29.20
C ALA A 416 20.37 0.59 30.42
N VAL A 417 19.24 0.14 30.99
CA VAL A 417 18.54 0.82 32.09
C VAL A 417 18.57 -0.06 33.35
N THR A 418 19.10 0.52 34.43
CA THR A 418 18.96 -0.03 35.79
C THR A 418 17.85 0.72 36.49
N ARG A 419 16.70 0.07 36.71
CA ARG A 419 15.54 0.71 37.31
C ARG A 419 15.78 1.03 38.80
N PRO A 420 15.48 2.29 39.21
CA PRO A 420 15.71 2.74 40.60
C PRO A 420 14.59 2.23 41.55
N GLU A 421 14.77 2.44 42.87
CA GLU A 421 13.77 2.08 43.89
C GLU A 421 12.51 2.98 43.83
N LYS A 422 12.57 4.14 43.17
CA LYS A 422 11.46 5.09 42.99
C LYS A 422 11.59 5.75 41.63
N ASP A 423 10.45 6.20 41.08
CA ASP A 423 10.39 6.96 39.85
C ASP A 423 11.42 8.11 39.85
N THR A 424 12.27 8.15 38.86
CA THR A 424 13.37 9.10 38.77
C THR A 424 13.47 9.72 37.38
N ASP A 425 13.49 11.05 37.33
CA ASP A 425 13.70 11.76 36.08
C ASP A 425 15.17 11.69 35.66
N VAL A 426 15.38 11.35 34.39
CA VAL A 426 16.70 11.27 33.75
C VAL A 426 16.74 12.23 32.58
N THR A 427 17.84 12.94 32.44
CA THR A 427 18.12 13.77 31.26
C THR A 427 19.29 13.18 30.49
N LEU A 428 19.07 12.86 29.22
CA LEU A 428 20.12 12.49 28.28
C LEU A 428 20.41 13.67 27.36
N THR A 429 21.69 13.99 27.19
CA THR A 429 22.14 15.00 26.23
C THR A 429 22.73 14.30 25.02
N ALA A 430 22.07 14.47 23.85
CA ALA A 430 22.61 14.10 22.55
C ALA A 430 23.56 15.17 22.04
N THR A 431 24.78 14.81 21.66
CA THR A 431 25.69 15.69 20.91
C THR A 431 25.76 15.20 19.47
N ILE A 432 25.22 16.01 18.56
CA ILE A 432 25.16 15.74 17.11
C ILE A 432 26.38 16.41 16.48
N THR A 433 27.26 15.65 15.84
CA THR A 433 28.52 16.13 15.27
C THR A 433 28.64 15.84 13.78
N TRP A 434 29.00 16.84 12.99
CA TRP A 434 29.25 16.70 11.56
C TRP A 434 30.44 17.59 11.14
N LYS A 435 31.48 16.96 10.55
CA LYS A 435 32.69 17.64 10.06
C LYS A 435 33.34 18.59 11.09
N GLY A 436 33.30 18.22 12.37
CA GLY A 436 33.92 19.02 13.45
C GLY A 436 33.04 20.15 14.01
N LEU A 437 31.85 20.35 13.49
CA LEU A 437 30.83 21.19 14.12
C LEU A 437 29.88 20.33 14.94
N SER A 438 29.35 20.86 16.03
CA SER A 438 28.41 20.12 16.88
C SER A 438 27.31 21.00 17.43
N THR A 439 26.17 20.38 17.73
CA THR A 439 25.06 20.95 18.50
C THR A 439 24.57 19.92 19.50
N THR A 440 23.79 20.34 20.49
CA THR A 440 23.26 19.45 21.53
C THR A 440 21.74 19.53 21.60
N LYS A 441 21.12 18.41 22.05
CA LYS A 441 19.69 18.33 22.35
C LYS A 441 19.48 17.47 23.60
N ASP A 442 18.67 17.99 24.53
CA ASP A 442 18.32 17.28 25.76
C ASP A 442 17.00 16.52 25.60
N PHE A 443 16.94 15.33 26.19
CA PHE A 443 15.78 14.48 26.30
C PHE A 443 15.55 14.14 27.76
N THR A 444 14.38 14.46 28.30
CA THR A 444 14.03 14.17 29.70
C THR A 444 12.86 13.20 29.72
N PHE A 445 12.97 12.16 30.54
CA PHE A 445 11.93 11.15 30.74
C PHE A 445 12.04 10.59 32.17
N THR A 446 10.97 9.94 32.64
CA THR A 446 10.94 9.31 33.96
C THR A 446 11.23 7.81 33.84
N VAL A 447 12.32 7.34 34.40
CA VAL A 447 12.58 5.92 34.61
C VAL A 447 11.73 5.45 35.78
N LYS A 448 10.85 4.49 35.53
CA LYS A 448 9.93 3.96 36.52
C LYS A 448 10.66 3.13 37.56
N ALA A 449 10.17 3.15 38.79
CA ALA A 449 10.68 2.33 39.87
C ALA A 449 10.65 0.85 39.49
N ALA A 450 11.67 0.09 39.91
CA ALA A 450 11.62 -1.36 39.76
C ALA A 450 10.39 -1.93 40.49
N PRO A 451 9.60 -2.81 39.87
CA PRO A 451 8.47 -3.42 40.56
C PRO A 451 8.94 -4.39 41.65
N LYS A 452 8.04 -4.73 42.57
CA LYS A 452 8.29 -5.86 43.46
C LYS A 452 8.45 -7.11 42.61
N GLN A 453 9.55 -7.82 42.79
CA GLN A 453 9.73 -9.11 42.14
C GLN A 453 8.69 -10.11 42.65
N ILE A 454 8.11 -10.87 41.74
CA ILE A 454 7.14 -11.93 42.02
C ILE A 454 7.88 -13.25 41.88
N GLU A 455 7.87 -14.04 42.96
CA GLU A 455 8.45 -15.37 42.93
C GLU A 455 7.56 -16.34 42.13
N ASP A 456 8.16 -17.35 41.49
CA ASP A 456 7.40 -18.35 40.70
C ASP A 456 6.25 -19.00 41.49
N ALA A 457 6.43 -19.20 42.77
CA ALA A 457 5.41 -19.77 43.68
C ALA A 457 4.20 -18.81 43.91
N GLU A 458 4.33 -17.54 43.57
CA GLU A 458 3.20 -16.55 43.72
C GLU A 458 2.26 -16.52 42.49
N TYR A 459 2.61 -17.17 41.38
CA TYR A 459 1.73 -17.29 40.20
C TYR A 459 0.70 -18.38 40.43
N THR A 460 -0.59 -18.05 40.25
CA THR A 460 -1.73 -18.95 40.48
C THR A 460 -2.56 -19.22 39.26
N ASP A 461 -2.44 -18.39 38.25
CA ASP A 461 -3.30 -18.41 37.07
C ASP A 461 -2.46 -18.25 35.78
N TYR A 462 -3.12 -18.48 34.65
CA TYR A 462 -2.55 -18.35 33.31
C TYR A 462 -3.40 -17.39 32.49
N PHE A 463 -2.74 -16.68 31.55
CA PHE A 463 -3.38 -15.77 30.63
C PHE A 463 -3.05 -16.16 29.19
N PHE A 464 -4.03 -16.13 28.31
CA PHE A 464 -3.91 -16.58 26.93
C PHE A 464 -4.46 -15.55 25.96
N ALA A 465 -3.68 -15.18 24.94
CA ALA A 465 -4.12 -14.41 23.80
C ALA A 465 -4.32 -15.34 22.60
N TYR A 466 -5.42 -15.15 21.87
CA TYR A 466 -5.75 -15.98 20.71
C TYR A 466 -6.61 -15.24 19.69
N PHE A 467 -6.82 -15.84 18.54
CA PHE A 467 -7.79 -15.43 17.54
C PHE A 467 -8.73 -16.61 17.23
N ALA A 468 -9.92 -16.34 16.69
CA ALA A 468 -10.95 -17.37 16.50
C ALA A 468 -11.06 -17.87 15.04
N GLY A 469 -10.23 -17.34 14.13
CA GLY A 469 -10.11 -17.75 12.73
C GLY A 469 -11.13 -17.11 11.78
N GLU A 470 -10.92 -17.34 10.49
CA GLU A 470 -11.69 -16.75 9.38
C GLU A 470 -13.15 -17.22 9.28
N GLY A 471 -13.56 -18.20 10.05
CA GLY A 471 -14.95 -18.70 10.08
C GLY A 471 -15.97 -17.69 10.64
N TYR A 472 -15.51 -16.64 11.30
CA TYR A 472 -16.33 -15.62 11.93
C TYR A 472 -15.94 -14.22 11.40
N SER A 473 -16.90 -13.31 11.36
CA SER A 473 -16.69 -11.94 10.85
C SER A 473 -15.71 -11.12 11.69
N ASP A 474 -15.63 -11.41 12.99
CA ASP A 474 -14.74 -10.80 13.98
C ASP A 474 -13.69 -11.79 14.53
N GLY A 475 -13.60 -12.98 13.95
CA GLY A 475 -12.72 -14.05 14.44
C GLY A 475 -11.22 -13.78 14.25
N GLU A 476 -10.87 -12.95 13.28
CA GLU A 476 -9.51 -12.50 13.03
C GLU A 476 -9.25 -11.17 13.76
N GLN A 477 -9.42 -11.20 15.08
CA GLN A 477 -9.15 -10.14 16.05
C GLN A 477 -8.57 -10.78 17.32
N ILE A 478 -8.14 -9.96 18.29
CA ILE A 478 -7.52 -10.47 19.52
C ILE A 478 -8.56 -10.75 20.58
N TYR A 479 -8.55 -11.99 21.04
CA TYR A 479 -9.33 -12.50 22.17
C TYR A 479 -8.40 -12.86 23.32
N PHE A 480 -8.92 -12.85 24.54
CA PHE A 480 -8.20 -13.30 25.72
C PHE A 480 -8.98 -14.40 26.45
N ALA A 481 -8.24 -15.28 27.10
CA ALA A 481 -8.77 -16.29 28.02
C ALA A 481 -7.89 -16.37 29.26
N SER A 482 -8.46 -16.87 30.34
CA SER A 482 -7.73 -17.18 31.57
C SER A 482 -7.94 -18.62 32.00
N SER A 483 -6.98 -19.15 32.76
CA SER A 483 -7.03 -20.51 33.27
C SER A 483 -6.42 -20.58 34.66
N GLN A 484 -6.92 -21.47 35.51
CA GLN A 484 -6.35 -21.76 36.82
C GLN A 484 -5.44 -22.99 36.83
N ASP A 485 -5.43 -23.79 35.77
CA ASP A 485 -4.68 -25.04 35.69
C ASP A 485 -3.86 -25.17 34.37
N GLY A 486 -3.92 -24.17 33.50
CA GLY A 486 -3.26 -24.16 32.17
C GLY A 486 -3.90 -25.13 31.15
N MET A 487 -4.97 -25.83 31.50
CA MET A 487 -5.60 -26.87 30.69
C MET A 487 -7.08 -26.57 30.40
N ASN A 488 -7.76 -25.88 31.28
CA ASN A 488 -9.15 -25.46 31.13
C ASN A 488 -9.21 -23.93 31.08
N TRP A 489 -9.71 -23.40 29.98
CA TRP A 489 -9.66 -21.97 29.67
C TRP A 489 -11.07 -21.37 29.67
N ASP A 490 -11.23 -20.22 30.29
CA ASP A 490 -12.44 -19.42 30.30
C ASP A 490 -12.23 -18.19 29.39
N ASP A 491 -13.09 -18.06 28.38
CA ASP A 491 -13.07 -16.88 27.50
C ASP A 491 -13.41 -15.61 28.29
N LEU A 492 -12.63 -14.57 28.05
CA LEU A 492 -12.91 -13.24 28.55
C LEU A 492 -13.83 -12.46 27.59
N ASN A 493 -14.44 -11.37 28.08
CA ASN A 493 -15.29 -10.46 27.30
C ASN A 493 -16.47 -11.15 26.58
N ASN A 494 -17.02 -12.22 27.15
CA ASN A 494 -18.18 -12.96 26.61
C ASN A 494 -17.96 -13.43 25.15
N ASN A 495 -16.79 -13.91 24.83
CA ASN A 495 -16.36 -14.34 23.49
C ASN A 495 -16.45 -13.23 22.41
N HIS A 496 -16.19 -12.00 22.77
CA HIS A 496 -15.97 -10.90 21.84
C HIS A 496 -14.49 -10.49 21.86
N PRO A 497 -13.95 -9.99 20.76
CA PRO A 497 -12.57 -9.53 20.75
C PRO A 497 -12.37 -8.39 21.77
N ILE A 498 -11.20 -8.36 22.37
CA ILE A 498 -10.78 -7.32 23.30
C ILE A 498 -10.02 -6.22 22.58
N LEU A 499 -9.16 -6.59 21.61
CA LEU A 499 -8.49 -5.64 20.73
C LEU A 499 -8.92 -5.89 19.29
N THR A 500 -9.25 -4.81 18.61
CA THR A 500 -9.71 -4.83 17.21
C THR A 500 -8.78 -4.00 16.37
N SER A 501 -8.20 -4.59 15.32
CA SER A 501 -7.35 -3.86 14.37
C SER A 501 -8.17 -3.01 13.41
N THR A 502 -7.71 -1.78 13.20
CA THR A 502 -8.25 -0.80 12.26
C THR A 502 -7.24 -0.42 11.17
N LEU A 503 -5.97 -0.79 11.35
CA LEU A 503 -4.86 -0.55 10.42
C LEU A 503 -4.65 -1.78 9.50
N GLY A 504 -3.79 -1.62 8.51
CA GLY A 504 -3.39 -2.70 7.61
C GLY A 504 -4.55 -3.43 6.96
N GLU A 505 -4.55 -4.75 7.02
CA GLU A 505 -5.62 -5.62 6.50
C GLU A 505 -6.90 -5.60 7.36
N LYS A 506 -6.87 -4.94 8.52
CA LYS A 506 -7.99 -4.84 9.50
C LYS A 506 -8.43 -6.20 10.05
N GLY A 507 -7.48 -7.08 10.17
CA GLY A 507 -7.58 -8.38 10.80
C GLY A 507 -6.23 -8.75 11.39
N VAL A 508 -6.23 -9.49 12.49
CA VAL A 508 -5.00 -9.92 13.15
C VAL A 508 -5.10 -11.38 13.57
N ARG A 509 -3.98 -12.08 13.37
CA ARG A 509 -3.84 -13.52 13.67
C ARG A 509 -2.59 -13.75 14.52
N ASP A 510 -2.46 -14.95 15.05
CA ASP A 510 -1.26 -15.45 15.73
C ASP A 510 -0.71 -14.47 16.79
N PRO A 511 -1.55 -14.01 17.76
CA PRO A 511 -1.09 -13.08 18.78
C PRO A 511 -0.11 -13.75 19.74
N PHE A 512 0.96 -13.03 20.08
CA PHE A 512 1.92 -13.43 21.09
C PHE A 512 2.11 -12.32 22.12
N ILE A 513 2.13 -12.65 23.40
CA ILE A 513 2.40 -11.71 24.48
C ILE A 513 3.75 -12.06 25.12
N ILE A 514 4.63 -11.06 25.20
CA ILE A 514 5.85 -11.15 26.01
C ILE A 514 5.79 -10.16 27.15
N ARG A 515 6.21 -10.62 28.35
CA ARG A 515 6.40 -9.80 29.55
C ARG A 515 7.81 -9.25 29.57
N SER A 516 8.01 -8.03 30.05
CA SER A 516 9.34 -7.48 30.30
C SER A 516 10.10 -8.31 31.35
N PRO A 517 11.43 -8.25 31.36
CA PRO A 517 12.23 -8.94 32.38
C PRO A 517 11.86 -8.56 33.82
N GLU A 518 11.45 -7.31 34.05
CA GLU A 518 11.02 -6.82 35.36
C GLU A 518 9.59 -7.23 35.71
N GLY A 519 8.81 -7.66 34.72
CA GLY A 519 7.50 -8.27 34.93
C GLY A 519 6.29 -7.34 34.95
N ASP A 520 6.48 -6.02 34.76
CA ASP A 520 5.41 -5.01 34.86
C ASP A 520 5.07 -4.30 33.52
N LYS A 521 5.64 -4.80 32.41
CA LYS A 521 5.33 -4.33 31.07
C LYS A 521 5.04 -5.52 30.14
N PHE A 522 4.07 -5.39 29.28
CA PHE A 522 3.64 -6.42 28.35
C PHE A 522 3.60 -5.86 26.94
N TYR A 523 4.09 -6.63 25.98
CA TYR A 523 3.99 -6.33 24.55
C TYR A 523 3.22 -7.46 23.89
N LEU A 524 2.17 -7.10 23.14
CA LEU A 524 1.44 -8.01 22.29
C LEU A 524 1.82 -7.72 20.85
N ILE A 525 2.28 -8.74 20.14
CA ILE A 525 2.60 -8.69 18.71
C ILE A 525 1.72 -9.67 17.96
N ALA A 526 1.32 -9.34 16.73
CA ALA A 526 0.44 -10.17 15.93
C ALA A 526 0.68 -10.01 14.42
N THR A 527 0.26 -11.01 13.66
CA THR A 527 0.21 -10.99 12.20
C THR A 527 -0.87 -10.01 11.72
N ASP A 528 -0.54 -9.09 10.80
CA ASP A 528 -1.51 -8.30 10.05
C ASP A 528 -2.06 -9.15 8.89
N LEU A 529 -3.21 -9.78 9.10
CA LEU A 529 -3.82 -10.66 8.11
C LEU A 529 -5.32 -10.79 8.32
N LYS A 530 -6.08 -10.64 7.22
CA LYS A 530 -7.52 -10.90 7.17
C LYS A 530 -7.89 -11.77 5.98
N ILE A 531 -8.31 -12.99 6.23
CA ILE A 531 -8.80 -13.93 5.22
C ILE A 531 -10.30 -13.78 5.00
N ASN A 532 -11.09 -13.57 6.08
CA ASN A 532 -12.53 -13.36 5.96
C ASN A 532 -12.84 -12.06 5.20
N GLY A 533 -13.31 -12.20 3.95
CA GLY A 533 -13.57 -11.05 3.07
C GLY A 533 -12.33 -10.40 2.46
N GLY A 534 -11.15 -10.98 2.65
CA GLY A 534 -9.87 -10.54 2.07
C GLY A 534 -9.57 -11.18 0.70
N ASN A 535 -8.30 -11.08 0.29
CA ASN A 535 -7.83 -11.52 -1.03
C ASN A 535 -7.47 -13.02 -1.12
N GLY A 536 -7.65 -13.77 -0.02
CA GLY A 536 -7.38 -15.20 0.07
C GLY A 536 -5.90 -15.57 0.27
N TRP A 537 -5.65 -16.86 0.53
CA TRP A 537 -4.35 -17.38 0.98
C TRP A 537 -3.19 -17.18 0.00
N ASP A 538 -3.44 -17.23 -1.32
CA ASP A 538 -2.36 -17.02 -2.30
C ASP A 538 -1.84 -15.57 -2.26
N ALA A 539 -2.74 -14.61 -2.22
CA ALA A 539 -2.39 -13.20 -2.07
C ALA A 539 -1.71 -12.93 -0.72
N ALA A 540 -2.25 -13.50 0.36
CA ALA A 540 -1.71 -13.36 1.71
C ALA A 540 -0.27 -13.88 1.86
N GLN A 541 0.13 -14.89 1.08
CA GLN A 541 1.48 -15.45 1.10
C GLN A 541 2.48 -14.73 0.19
N ASN A 542 2.02 -14.10 -0.89
CA ASN A 542 2.89 -13.55 -1.94
C ASN A 542 2.86 -12.03 -2.04
N ASN A 543 1.80 -11.40 -1.55
CA ASN A 543 1.56 -9.95 -1.59
C ASN A 543 0.84 -9.46 -0.32
N GLY A 544 1.01 -10.16 0.79
CA GLY A 544 0.44 -9.82 2.09
C GLY A 544 1.22 -8.72 2.81
N SER A 545 0.79 -8.41 4.01
CA SER A 545 1.41 -7.39 4.85
C SER A 545 2.86 -7.73 5.21
N GLN A 546 3.72 -6.72 5.19
CA GLN A 546 5.12 -6.79 5.59
C GLN A 546 5.35 -6.22 7.00
N SER A 547 4.26 -6.08 7.76
CA SER A 547 4.25 -5.42 9.07
C SER A 547 3.80 -6.34 10.18
N LEU A 548 4.21 -6.00 11.39
CA LEU A 548 3.68 -6.52 12.64
C LEU A 548 2.70 -5.52 13.24
N MET A 549 1.65 -6.05 13.90
CA MET A 549 0.75 -5.27 14.73
C MET A 549 1.21 -5.35 16.19
N ILE A 550 1.31 -4.21 16.88
CA ILE A 550 1.89 -4.12 18.21
C ILE A 550 1.00 -3.31 19.15
N TRP A 551 0.78 -3.85 20.35
CA TRP A 551 0.14 -3.17 21.49
C TRP A 551 1.01 -3.31 22.73
N GLU A 552 0.82 -2.43 23.68
CA GLU A 552 1.51 -2.44 24.96
C GLU A 552 0.53 -2.27 26.13
N SER A 553 0.85 -2.90 27.25
CA SER A 553 0.10 -2.76 28.50
C SER A 553 1.04 -2.83 29.70
N THR A 554 0.58 -2.30 30.85
CA THR A 554 1.23 -2.48 32.16
C THR A 554 0.37 -3.29 33.14
N ASP A 555 -0.83 -3.71 32.69
CA ASP A 555 -1.81 -4.37 33.58
C ASP A 555 -2.64 -5.45 32.87
N LEU A 556 -2.39 -5.73 31.57
CA LEU A 556 -3.15 -6.65 30.71
C LEU A 556 -4.64 -6.27 30.52
N VAL A 557 -5.07 -5.13 31.05
CA VAL A 557 -6.45 -4.62 30.96
C VAL A 557 -6.52 -3.40 30.05
N ASN A 558 -5.62 -2.45 30.28
CA ASN A 558 -5.51 -1.22 29.51
C ASN A 558 -4.39 -1.34 28.48
N TRP A 559 -4.76 -1.37 27.22
CA TRP A 559 -3.84 -1.50 26.10
C TRP A 559 -3.66 -0.16 25.39
N SER A 560 -2.47 0.05 24.82
CA SER A 560 -2.19 1.20 23.97
C SER A 560 -3.02 1.17 22.70
N ASP A 561 -3.04 2.30 21.96
CA ASP A 561 -3.43 2.27 20.55
C ASP A 561 -2.54 1.28 19.77
N GLU A 562 -3.12 0.70 18.72
CA GLU A 562 -2.39 -0.20 17.84
C GLU A 562 -1.30 0.54 17.07
N ARG A 563 -0.20 -0.14 16.85
CA ARG A 563 0.88 0.31 15.97
C ARG A 563 1.14 -0.74 14.90
N MET A 564 1.27 -0.29 13.67
CA MET A 564 1.67 -1.10 12.54
C MET A 564 3.11 -0.78 12.19
N VAL A 565 4.01 -1.77 12.26
CA VAL A 565 5.45 -1.58 12.07
C VAL A 565 5.95 -2.52 10.96
N GLU A 566 6.47 -1.91 9.89
CA GLU A 566 7.06 -2.65 8.79
C GLU A 566 8.43 -3.21 9.20
N VAL A 567 8.59 -4.53 9.16
CA VAL A 567 9.82 -5.23 9.57
C VAL A 567 10.40 -6.13 8.48
N SER A 568 9.66 -6.43 7.42
CA SER A 568 10.07 -7.43 6.43
C SER A 568 10.18 -6.94 4.99
N ALA A 569 9.95 -5.64 4.72
CA ALA A 569 10.06 -5.07 3.38
C ALA A 569 11.47 -5.20 2.80
N ALA A 570 12.50 -4.99 3.60
CA ALA A 570 13.90 -5.03 3.15
C ALA A 570 14.33 -6.41 2.60
N ILE A 571 13.66 -7.50 2.99
CA ILE A 571 13.89 -8.85 2.43
C ILE A 571 12.98 -9.18 1.25
N GLY A 572 12.10 -8.25 0.84
CA GLY A 572 11.11 -8.50 -0.21
C GLY A 572 10.10 -9.58 0.16
N ALA A 573 9.66 -9.57 1.43
CA ALA A 573 8.73 -10.56 1.96
C ALA A 573 7.36 -10.47 1.28
N GLY A 574 6.73 -11.62 1.07
CA GLY A 574 5.34 -11.74 0.63
C GLY A 574 4.35 -11.88 1.79
N CYS A 575 4.85 -12.02 3.02
CA CYS A 575 4.05 -12.13 4.26
C CYS A 575 4.94 -11.95 5.49
N THR A 576 4.31 -11.66 6.65
CA THR A 576 4.99 -11.54 7.95
C THR A 576 4.10 -12.24 8.99
N TRP A 577 4.29 -13.57 9.15
CA TRP A 577 3.34 -14.43 9.84
C TRP A 577 3.86 -15.00 11.15
N ALA A 578 2.93 -15.19 12.09
CA ALA A 578 3.13 -15.86 13.37
C ALA A 578 4.37 -15.33 14.11
N PRO A 579 4.39 -14.04 14.49
CA PRO A 579 5.50 -13.48 15.23
C PRO A 579 5.52 -13.97 16.67
N GLU A 580 6.69 -14.32 17.17
CA GLU A 580 6.96 -14.47 18.61
C GLU A 580 8.22 -13.70 18.99
N ALA A 581 8.47 -13.56 20.27
CA ALA A 581 9.61 -12.85 20.81
C ALA A 581 10.25 -13.58 21.99
N THR A 582 11.58 -13.49 22.08
CA THR A 582 12.35 -13.98 23.24
C THR A 582 13.29 -12.87 23.69
N TYR A 583 13.33 -12.61 24.99
CA TYR A 583 14.30 -11.66 25.55
C TYR A 583 15.67 -12.32 25.67
N ASP A 584 16.70 -11.69 25.15
CA ASP A 584 18.10 -12.09 25.29
C ASP A 584 18.74 -11.29 26.43
N GLU A 585 18.88 -11.91 27.59
CA GLU A 585 19.50 -11.28 28.76
C GLU A 585 20.96 -10.85 28.53
N LYS A 586 21.66 -11.46 27.57
CA LYS A 586 23.08 -11.17 27.30
C LYS A 586 23.25 -9.82 26.60
N THR A 587 22.34 -9.51 25.67
CA THR A 587 22.39 -8.25 24.91
C THR A 587 21.39 -7.24 25.42
N GLY A 588 20.44 -7.65 26.27
CA GLY A 588 19.37 -6.78 26.77
C GLY A 588 18.36 -6.36 25.69
N GLU A 589 18.11 -7.26 24.73
CA GLU A 589 17.26 -7.02 23.58
C GLU A 589 16.18 -8.11 23.47
N TYR A 590 15.02 -7.75 22.90
CA TYR A 590 14.05 -8.73 22.44
C TYR A 590 14.42 -9.16 21.02
N VAL A 591 14.47 -10.45 20.77
CA VAL A 591 14.59 -11.06 19.45
C VAL A 591 13.20 -11.44 19.00
N ILE A 592 12.64 -10.70 18.04
CA ILE A 592 11.33 -10.99 17.43
C ILE A 592 11.58 -11.79 16.16
N TYR A 593 10.92 -12.93 16.01
CA TYR A 593 11.05 -13.81 14.86
C TYR A 593 9.67 -14.16 14.28
N TRP A 594 9.63 -14.34 12.97
CA TRP A 594 8.39 -14.59 12.21
C TRP A 594 8.68 -15.40 10.95
N ALA A 595 7.63 -15.98 10.33
CA ALA A 595 7.72 -16.68 9.06
C ALA A 595 7.42 -15.76 7.88
N SER A 596 8.25 -15.83 6.83
CA SER A 596 8.06 -15.13 5.56
C SER A 596 8.35 -16.02 4.37
N ARG A 597 7.56 -15.83 3.31
CA ARG A 597 7.92 -16.21 1.96
C ARG A 597 8.61 -15.03 1.28
N THR A 598 9.61 -15.30 0.46
CA THR A 598 10.30 -14.30 -0.36
C THR A 598 10.05 -14.59 -1.84
N PRO A 599 8.93 -14.11 -2.44
CA PRO A 599 8.46 -14.53 -3.77
C PRO A 599 9.45 -14.30 -4.92
N SER A 600 10.33 -13.31 -4.78
CA SER A 600 11.39 -13.06 -5.76
C SER A 600 12.53 -14.12 -5.74
N VAL A 601 12.61 -14.94 -4.69
CA VAL A 601 13.62 -16.00 -4.51
C VAL A 601 13.01 -17.36 -4.84
N ASP A 602 11.98 -17.76 -4.07
CA ASP A 602 11.26 -19.01 -4.22
C ASP A 602 9.93 -18.98 -3.43
N THR A 603 9.23 -20.12 -3.36
CA THR A 603 7.98 -20.26 -2.60
C THR A 603 8.17 -20.83 -1.21
N LYS A 604 9.41 -21.06 -0.76
CA LYS A 604 9.71 -21.62 0.56
C LYS A 604 9.53 -20.57 1.66
N GLN A 605 8.87 -20.95 2.74
CA GLN A 605 8.81 -20.13 3.95
C GLN A 605 10.02 -20.40 4.85
N ARG A 606 10.57 -19.32 5.39
CA ARG A 606 11.71 -19.28 6.29
C ARG A 606 11.37 -18.38 7.46
N LEU A 607 12.07 -18.55 8.57
CA LEU A 607 11.95 -17.59 9.66
C LEU A 607 13.06 -16.57 9.58
N TYR A 608 12.66 -15.32 9.82
CA TYR A 608 13.54 -14.16 9.91
C TYR A 608 13.41 -13.55 11.30
N TYR A 609 14.32 -12.69 11.69
CA TYR A 609 14.28 -11.99 12.97
C TYR A 609 14.77 -10.56 12.86
N VAL A 610 14.29 -9.73 13.79
CA VAL A 610 14.82 -8.41 14.14
C VAL A 610 15.10 -8.38 15.64
N LYS A 611 15.90 -7.40 16.08
CA LYS A 611 16.08 -7.08 17.50
C LYS A 611 15.45 -5.74 17.81
N THR A 612 14.94 -5.61 19.02
CA THR A 612 14.41 -4.36 19.56
C THR A 612 14.61 -4.30 21.08
N ARG A 613 14.63 -3.10 21.65
CA ARG A 613 14.63 -2.88 23.11
C ARG A 613 13.30 -2.33 23.62
N ASP A 614 12.59 -1.67 22.75
CA ASP A 614 11.46 -0.78 23.08
C ASP A 614 10.21 -1.03 22.24
N PHE A 615 10.25 -1.96 21.27
CA PHE A 615 9.19 -2.20 20.27
C PHE A 615 8.81 -0.98 19.42
N TYR A 616 9.72 0.02 19.35
CA TYR A 616 9.64 1.18 18.47
C TYR A 616 10.75 1.19 17.43
N THR A 617 11.95 0.81 17.85
CA THR A 617 13.14 0.79 17.01
C THR A 617 13.55 -0.65 16.76
N PHE A 618 13.75 -1.01 15.50
CA PHE A 618 14.07 -2.38 15.09
C PHE A 618 15.35 -2.40 14.25
N THR A 619 16.12 -3.47 14.39
CA THR A 619 17.25 -3.72 13.50
C THR A 619 16.78 -4.18 12.12
N GLU A 620 17.68 -4.17 11.13
CA GLU A 620 17.42 -4.80 9.83
C GLU A 620 17.09 -6.30 9.98
N PRO A 621 16.14 -6.83 9.20
CA PRO A 621 15.74 -8.22 9.26
C PRO A 621 16.88 -9.15 8.79
N LYS A 622 17.08 -10.25 9.52
CA LYS A 622 18.06 -11.30 9.22
C LYS A 622 17.40 -12.65 9.15
N LEU A 623 17.98 -13.55 8.34
CA LEU A 623 17.55 -14.95 8.28
C LEU A 623 17.83 -15.64 9.63
N TYR A 624 16.80 -16.31 10.18
CA TYR A 624 16.91 -17.02 11.47
C TYR A 624 16.88 -18.53 11.31
N ILE A 625 15.86 -19.06 10.63
CA ILE A 625 15.71 -20.50 10.41
C ILE A 625 15.55 -20.78 8.93
N GLU A 626 16.47 -21.55 8.38
CA GLU A 626 16.33 -22.14 7.05
C GLU A 626 16.49 -23.63 7.12
N LYS A 627 15.50 -24.36 6.62
CA LYS A 627 15.52 -25.81 6.48
C LYS A 627 15.35 -26.20 5.00
N ASP A 628 15.53 -27.46 4.68
CA ASP A 628 15.27 -27.98 3.32
C ASP A 628 13.80 -27.88 2.93
N GLN A 629 12.89 -27.97 3.90
CA GLN A 629 11.45 -27.75 3.74
C GLN A 629 11.02 -26.38 4.28
N SER A 630 9.84 -25.91 3.90
CA SER A 630 9.21 -24.71 4.50
C SER A 630 9.03 -24.88 6.00
N SER A 631 9.32 -23.85 6.76
CA SER A 631 9.14 -23.78 8.22
C SER A 631 8.36 -22.53 8.59
N ILE A 632 7.40 -22.67 9.50
CA ILE A 632 6.60 -21.56 10.07
C ILE A 632 6.44 -21.82 11.58
N ASP A 633 5.77 -20.92 12.27
CA ASP A 633 5.30 -21.05 13.65
C ASP A 633 6.38 -21.60 14.58
N THR A 634 7.15 -20.70 15.16
CA THR A 634 8.22 -21.06 16.08
C THR A 634 7.95 -20.48 17.45
N THR A 635 7.90 -21.33 18.47
CA THR A 635 7.88 -20.92 19.88
C THR A 635 9.16 -21.33 20.58
N MET A 636 9.57 -20.61 21.62
CA MET A 636 10.81 -20.88 22.32
C MET A 636 10.68 -20.64 23.83
N ILE A 637 11.36 -21.48 24.61
CA ILE A 637 11.51 -21.30 26.05
C ILE A 637 12.97 -21.47 26.47
N GLU A 638 13.37 -20.70 27.46
CA GLU A 638 14.67 -20.85 28.14
C GLU A 638 14.48 -21.71 29.41
N HIS A 639 15.40 -22.62 29.65
CA HIS A 639 15.51 -23.33 30.90
C HIS A 639 16.99 -23.65 31.23
N ASN A 640 17.46 -23.14 32.37
CA ASN A 640 18.84 -23.34 32.90
C ASN A 640 19.93 -23.00 31.86
N GLY A 641 19.81 -21.87 31.20
CA GLY A 641 20.75 -21.39 30.17
C GLY A 641 20.66 -22.12 28.83
N THR A 642 19.65 -22.95 28.64
CA THR A 642 19.40 -23.65 27.38
C THR A 642 18.09 -23.20 26.80
N TYR A 643 18.10 -22.76 25.52
CA TYR A 643 16.94 -22.40 24.76
C TYR A 643 16.43 -23.61 24.00
N TYR A 644 15.15 -23.91 24.13
CA TYR A 644 14.42 -24.98 23.44
C TYR A 644 13.44 -24.35 22.47
N ARG A 645 13.57 -24.71 21.18
CA ARG A 645 12.80 -24.12 20.08
C ARG A 645 11.96 -25.20 19.41
N PHE A 646 10.64 -24.94 19.31
CA PHE A 646 9.64 -25.79 18.67
C PHE A 646 9.16 -25.11 17.40
N THR A 647 9.37 -25.75 16.26
CA THR A 647 9.07 -25.16 14.94
C THR A 647 8.25 -26.12 14.09
N LYS A 648 7.29 -25.62 13.33
CA LYS A 648 6.49 -26.43 12.42
C LYS A 648 7.24 -26.71 11.11
N ASN A 649 7.29 -27.96 10.70
CA ASN A 649 7.60 -28.36 9.33
C ASN A 649 6.36 -28.16 8.45
N GLU A 650 6.28 -27.04 7.74
CA GLU A 650 5.19 -26.71 6.82
C GLU A 650 5.36 -27.37 5.44
N GLY A 651 6.50 -27.98 5.16
CA GLY A 651 6.80 -28.63 3.89
C GLY A 651 5.93 -29.85 3.60
N ASP A 652 5.92 -30.27 2.33
CA ASP A 652 5.10 -31.37 1.83
C ASP A 652 5.73 -32.75 2.08
N SER A 653 6.91 -32.80 2.67
CA SER A 653 7.64 -34.04 2.96
C SER A 653 8.40 -33.95 4.30
N THR A 654 8.96 -35.09 4.72
CA THR A 654 9.86 -35.14 5.87
C THR A 654 11.08 -34.28 5.60
N ASN A 655 11.42 -33.38 6.55
CA ASN A 655 12.62 -32.54 6.44
C ASN A 655 13.90 -33.29 6.78
N SER A 656 15.06 -32.68 6.53
CA SER A 656 16.39 -33.26 6.79
C SER A 656 16.65 -33.58 8.26
N LEU A 657 15.87 -33.01 9.16
CA LEU A 657 15.91 -33.30 10.60
C LEU A 657 15.03 -34.49 11.00
N GLY A 658 14.34 -35.13 10.06
CA GLY A 658 13.46 -36.27 10.31
C GLY A 658 12.06 -35.88 10.80
N ALA A 659 11.71 -34.58 10.85
CA ALA A 659 10.34 -34.16 11.13
C ALA A 659 9.45 -34.42 9.90
N LYS A 660 8.36 -35.16 10.12
CA LYS A 660 7.37 -35.42 9.07
C LYS A 660 6.68 -34.12 8.63
N THR A 661 5.99 -34.18 7.50
CA THR A 661 5.16 -33.05 7.05
C THR A 661 4.09 -32.71 8.09
N LYS A 662 3.87 -31.41 8.31
CA LYS A 662 2.85 -30.89 9.25
C LYS A 662 3.02 -31.41 10.69
N THR A 663 4.27 -31.55 11.15
CA THR A 663 4.62 -31.85 12.55
C THR A 663 5.51 -30.78 13.12
N ILE A 664 5.59 -30.75 14.44
CA ILE A 664 6.53 -29.88 15.18
C ILE A 664 7.87 -30.62 15.36
N PHE A 665 8.99 -29.93 15.22
CA PHE A 665 10.31 -30.43 15.55
C PHE A 665 10.98 -29.57 16.62
N LEU A 666 11.85 -30.19 17.40
CA LEU A 666 12.49 -29.60 18.57
C LEU A 666 14.00 -29.45 18.32
N GLU A 667 14.51 -28.27 18.64
CA GLU A 667 15.94 -27.95 18.62
C GLU A 667 16.32 -27.27 19.93
N LYS A 668 17.63 -27.31 20.29
CA LYS A 668 18.18 -26.58 21.44
C LYS A 668 19.46 -25.84 21.10
N SER A 669 19.73 -24.77 21.84
CA SER A 669 20.95 -23.97 21.79
C SER A 669 21.27 -23.39 23.18
N ASP A 670 22.48 -22.91 23.38
CA ASP A 670 22.91 -22.15 24.57
C ASP A 670 22.68 -20.61 24.41
N SER A 671 22.14 -20.19 23.29
CA SER A 671 21.78 -18.79 23.06
C SER A 671 20.61 -18.65 22.08
N VAL A 672 19.87 -17.55 22.19
CA VAL A 672 18.69 -17.24 21.33
C VAL A 672 19.05 -17.27 19.85
N LEU A 673 20.18 -16.70 19.47
CA LEU A 673 20.68 -16.64 18.10
C LEU A 673 21.82 -17.62 17.81
N GLY A 674 22.05 -18.61 18.71
CA GLY A 674 23.13 -19.59 18.58
C GLY A 674 22.87 -20.69 17.57
N ASN A 675 23.78 -21.65 17.56
CA ASN A 675 23.67 -22.83 16.70
C ASN A 675 22.71 -23.86 17.31
N PHE A 676 21.52 -23.94 16.83
CA PHE A 676 20.52 -24.90 17.29
C PHE A 676 20.81 -26.31 16.78
N THR A 677 20.73 -27.28 17.68
CA THR A 677 20.87 -28.71 17.38
C THR A 677 19.56 -29.43 17.65
N GLN A 678 19.20 -30.36 16.78
CA GLN A 678 17.95 -31.11 16.89
C GLN A 678 17.94 -32.01 18.13
N ILE A 679 16.78 -32.11 18.74
CA ILE A 679 16.40 -33.16 19.70
C ILE A 679 15.35 -34.05 19.04
N ALA A 680 15.62 -35.34 18.90
CA ALA A 680 14.65 -36.28 18.40
C ALA A 680 13.50 -36.47 19.39
N SER A 681 12.24 -36.43 18.90
CA SER A 681 11.03 -36.65 19.69
C SER A 681 10.01 -37.47 18.91
N ASP A 682 9.78 -38.71 19.32
CA ASP A 682 8.76 -39.56 18.72
C ASP A 682 7.35 -39.02 18.99
N SER A 683 7.13 -38.37 20.13
CA SER A 683 5.83 -37.77 20.48
C SER A 683 5.49 -36.65 19.52
N LEU A 684 6.40 -35.69 19.25
CA LEU A 684 6.17 -34.61 18.30
C LEU A 684 5.94 -35.13 16.89
N ASN A 685 6.73 -36.14 16.45
CA ASN A 685 6.59 -36.77 15.14
C ASN A 685 5.31 -37.62 14.98
N SER A 686 4.65 -38.01 16.06
CA SER A 686 3.38 -38.76 15.99
C SER A 686 2.17 -37.85 15.78
N ASN A 687 2.28 -36.56 16.14
CA ASN A 687 1.21 -35.58 16.01
C ASN A 687 1.32 -34.84 14.66
N GLN A 688 0.68 -35.37 13.61
CA GLN A 688 0.61 -34.76 12.29
C GLN A 688 -0.60 -33.84 12.17
N TYR A 689 -0.52 -32.88 11.27
CA TYR A 689 -1.55 -31.88 10.99
C TYR A 689 -1.76 -30.88 12.15
N VAL A 690 -0.66 -30.53 12.80
CA VAL A 690 -0.63 -29.54 13.88
C VAL A 690 0.18 -28.31 13.46
N GLU A 691 -0.19 -27.16 14.06
CA GLU A 691 0.49 -25.87 13.85
C GLU A 691 0.43 -25.01 15.11
N GLY A 692 0.93 -23.77 15.02
CA GLY A 692 0.85 -22.79 16.08
C GLY A 692 1.35 -23.30 17.44
N PRO A 693 2.55 -23.94 17.55
CA PRO A 693 3.03 -24.40 18.85
C PRO A 693 3.20 -23.20 19.78
N THR A 694 2.70 -23.29 21.01
CA THR A 694 2.99 -22.32 22.07
C THR A 694 3.37 -23.06 23.34
N ILE A 695 4.50 -22.65 23.95
CA ILE A 695 5.04 -23.30 25.15
C ILE A 695 5.03 -22.33 26.32
N PHE A 696 4.61 -22.83 27.50
CA PHE A 696 4.66 -22.07 28.74
C PHE A 696 4.97 -22.95 29.93
N LYS A 697 5.55 -22.34 30.99
CA LYS A 697 5.85 -23.03 32.25
C LYS A 697 4.55 -23.19 33.06
N LEU A 698 4.33 -24.35 33.61
CA LEU A 698 3.24 -24.59 34.56
C LEU A 698 3.61 -24.02 35.95
N ASN A 699 2.61 -23.48 36.65
CA ASN A 699 2.75 -22.96 38.00
C ASN A 699 3.16 -24.08 38.96
N GLN A 700 3.89 -23.74 40.02
CA GLN A 700 4.43 -24.73 40.95
C GLN A 700 3.35 -25.55 41.65
N ASP A 701 2.20 -24.96 41.96
CA ASP A 701 1.06 -25.64 42.55
C ASP A 701 0.44 -26.72 41.66
N ASP A 702 0.53 -26.53 40.31
CA ASP A 702 0.03 -27.48 39.30
C ASP A 702 1.01 -28.66 39.07
N THR A 703 2.20 -28.61 39.62
CA THR A 703 3.29 -29.54 39.28
C THR A 703 3.94 -30.23 40.50
N ASP A 704 3.37 -30.07 41.70
CA ASP A 704 3.96 -30.55 42.92
C ASP A 704 5.40 -30.01 43.19
N GLY A 705 5.67 -28.77 42.75
CA GLY A 705 6.95 -28.08 42.88
C GLY A 705 8.06 -28.57 41.95
N ILE A 706 7.72 -29.32 40.89
CA ILE A 706 8.65 -29.75 39.84
C ILE A 706 8.45 -28.87 38.60
N ASP A 707 9.53 -28.33 38.04
CA ASP A 707 9.45 -27.57 36.79
C ASP A 707 8.90 -28.43 35.65
N LYS A 708 7.80 -28.01 35.11
CA LYS A 708 7.15 -28.62 33.96
C LYS A 708 6.64 -27.53 32.98
N TRP A 709 6.60 -27.88 31.72
CA TRP A 709 6.09 -27.03 30.66
C TRP A 709 4.95 -27.72 29.93
N CYS A 710 3.99 -26.92 29.50
CA CYS A 710 2.94 -27.34 28.58
C CYS A 710 3.26 -26.80 27.19
N LEU A 711 3.26 -27.66 26.18
CA LEU A 711 3.28 -27.29 24.78
C LEU A 711 1.88 -27.50 24.22
N LEU A 712 1.19 -26.42 23.86
CA LEU A 712 -0.05 -26.47 23.13
C LEU A 712 0.21 -26.42 21.64
N VAL A 713 -0.59 -27.13 20.86
CA VAL A 713 -0.57 -27.09 19.38
C VAL A 713 -2.01 -27.03 18.85
N ASP A 714 -2.21 -26.39 17.69
CA ASP A 714 -3.49 -26.34 17.01
C ASP A 714 -3.64 -27.53 16.05
N ASP A 715 -4.70 -28.30 16.21
CA ASP A 715 -5.18 -29.26 15.21
C ASP A 715 -6.01 -28.51 14.17
N PHE A 716 -5.36 -27.96 13.15
CA PHE A 716 -6.01 -27.19 12.08
C PHE A 716 -6.99 -28.03 11.22
N GLY A 717 -7.03 -29.34 11.41
CA GLY A 717 -8.03 -30.25 10.85
C GLY A 717 -9.40 -30.18 11.54
N GLY A 718 -9.56 -29.38 12.59
CA GLY A 718 -10.84 -29.11 13.26
C GLY A 718 -10.90 -29.47 14.73
N GLY A 719 -9.76 -29.70 15.39
CA GLY A 719 -9.66 -30.06 16.81
C GLY A 719 -9.50 -28.87 17.76
N GLY A 720 -8.97 -27.75 17.28
CA GLY A 720 -8.53 -26.62 18.11
C GLY A 720 -7.25 -26.94 18.88
N TYR A 721 -6.83 -26.06 19.79
CA TYR A 721 -5.63 -26.22 20.61
C TYR A 721 -5.74 -27.36 21.62
N TYR A 722 -4.68 -28.16 21.74
CA TYR A 722 -4.55 -29.23 22.73
C TYR A 722 -3.10 -29.44 23.15
N PRO A 723 -2.80 -29.99 24.38
CA PRO A 723 -1.48 -30.25 24.89
C PRO A 723 -0.81 -31.48 24.25
#